data_3228b389214c623353457412aca2cdfe
#
_entry.id   3228b389214c623353457412aca2cdfe
#
_cell.length_a   1.000
_cell.length_b   1.000
_cell.length_c   1.000
_cell.angle_alpha   90.00
_cell.angle_beta   90.00
_cell.angle_gamma   90.00
#
_symmetry.space_group_name_H-M   'P 1'
#
loop_
_entity.id
_entity.type
_entity.pdbx_description
1 polymer ?
#
loop_
_entity_poly.entity_id
_entity_poly.type
_entity_poly.pdbx_seq_one_letter_code
_entity_poly.pdbx_strand_id
1 'polypeptide(L)'
;MQQGNLLFDESHINSRLSFRPLIAALKKNIAEGNPGVQKLYGRVVTEFESHPELMQNINDLGILLPHAELIEELLASIFPPTSSSHENLYAIALPFKFQTVYTSRLFHHLFIKPGTNEVNVPDDITGQKLSQEKLQAAYGMILKKYSGYSSREASGWVYPYKDQHTGLTKYLELKIDTRFIDVNPVGEMPDMPGSIICPHSNRIKAIEELMQEVPLDKFLFEGISIVRVNDVTQQEVITLIKNSLLHINAFSDASVYTQLESHIQSLLGLKDVKIGVTPFFKVNGHYVYSELHNSNSLLFKHFHSIVDKDEISDCCKILFRESDQPVLFETLNEQVLTEVEYLQYYYLEGGRSLIICPLKQNDELLGILEIVSDKPGMLKHIHIGKIESAIDLFTLAVEKSAESLDNQIDKVIKEQFTVVQPSVEWKFTEVALNYIVSKQHNEDVRIERIAFHDVYPLYGSIDIRNSSTERSHAIQLDLVEQLELARKVVKKAQTDMPFPLLQEIEFKIEKYISSSSDVLLSDDEISIHDFMQGQVVSVFNHLHSTQPSVKNEIEHYFASLDPQMGMLYHHRKEYEQSISRINETLARFIDKEQLAAQKVYPHYFERYVTDGLEFNIYMGQAIVPKKKFDEIYLRNMKMWQLTVLTKAARITHELEQHLSHPLRTTQLILAHSQPLSISFRTEERKFDVDGAYNIRYEIVKKRIDKVRIKDTNERLTQPGKVAIVYSQAKDAAEYMEYIEFLQNLKLIKPGVEKFDLEELQGVVGLKALRVDINFDADTKQDGKVELSNTTTEHLLGK
;
A
#
# COMPACT_ATOMS: atom_id res chain seq x y z
N MET A 1 -19.64 11.80 -42.83
CA MET A 1 -20.31 13.09 -42.98
C MET A 1 -19.27 14.15 -42.75
N GLN A 2 -18.95 14.93 -43.77
CA GLN A 2 -17.95 15.99 -43.77
C GLN A 2 -18.45 17.10 -42.83
N GLN A 3 -17.66 17.36 -41.75
CA GLN A 3 -17.81 18.58 -40.97
C GLN A 3 -17.42 19.76 -41.87
N GLY A 4 -18.41 20.49 -42.34
CA GLY A 4 -18.18 21.76 -43.00
C GLY A 4 -17.58 22.74 -41.99
N ASN A 5 -16.32 23.13 -42.17
CA ASN A 5 -15.70 24.28 -41.51
C ASN A 5 -16.47 25.54 -41.89
N LEU A 6 -17.48 25.93 -41.13
CA LEU A 6 -18.02 27.29 -41.16
C LEU A 6 -17.00 28.21 -40.51
N LEU A 7 -16.10 28.77 -41.33
CA LEU A 7 -15.26 29.92 -40.94
C LEU A 7 -16.24 31.07 -40.65
N PHE A 8 -16.45 31.38 -39.37
CA PHE A 8 -17.28 32.52 -38.98
C PHE A 8 -16.54 33.80 -39.34
N ASP A 9 -17.12 34.54 -40.29
CA ASP A 9 -16.67 35.87 -40.66
C ASP A 9 -17.19 36.88 -39.63
N GLU A 10 -16.32 37.61 -38.94
CA GLU A 10 -16.65 38.67 -37.97
C GLU A 10 -17.53 39.77 -38.56
N SER A 11 -17.68 39.83 -39.89
CA SER A 11 -18.58 40.75 -40.60
C SER A 11 -20.08 40.54 -40.28
N HIS A 12 -20.46 39.34 -39.76
CA HIS A 12 -21.87 39.06 -39.42
C HIS A 12 -22.33 39.68 -38.09
N ILE A 13 -21.43 40.19 -37.22
CA ILE A 13 -21.82 40.93 -36.01
C ILE A 13 -21.83 42.44 -36.31
N ASN A 14 -23.01 42.98 -36.38
CA ASN A 14 -23.17 44.42 -36.55
C ASN A 14 -22.92 45.12 -35.20
N SER A 15 -21.74 45.73 -35.02
CA SER A 15 -21.33 46.35 -33.76
C SER A 15 -20.91 47.81 -33.98
N ARG A 16 -21.32 48.70 -33.06
CA ARG A 16 -20.99 50.11 -33.09
C ARG A 16 -20.55 50.62 -31.72
N LEU A 17 -19.60 51.54 -31.72
CA LEU A 17 -19.19 52.24 -30.53
C LEU A 17 -20.29 53.16 -30.05
N SER A 18 -20.66 53.09 -28.78
CA SER A 18 -21.61 53.99 -28.12
C SER A 18 -21.34 54.05 -26.63
N PHE A 19 -21.35 55.24 -26.06
CA PHE A 19 -21.25 55.46 -24.63
C PHE A 19 -22.61 55.48 -23.92
N ARG A 20 -23.74 55.37 -24.65
CA ARG A 20 -25.08 55.38 -24.08
C ARG A 20 -25.31 54.34 -22.99
N PRO A 21 -24.93 53.06 -23.14
CA PRO A 21 -25.12 52.05 -22.09
C PRO A 21 -24.35 52.37 -20.84
N LEU A 22 -23.09 52.88 -20.95
CA LEU A 22 -22.30 53.31 -19.84
C LEU A 22 -22.91 54.51 -19.09
N ILE A 23 -23.35 55.53 -19.84
CA ILE A 23 -24.01 56.72 -19.26
C ILE A 23 -25.32 56.33 -18.56
N ALA A 24 -26.10 55.42 -19.14
CA ALA A 24 -27.32 54.91 -18.51
C ALA A 24 -27.03 54.18 -17.19
N ALA A 25 -25.98 53.35 -17.16
CA ALA A 25 -25.53 52.67 -15.94
C ALA A 25 -25.04 53.68 -14.88
N LEU A 26 -24.27 54.68 -15.27
CA LEU A 26 -23.81 55.74 -14.36
C LEU A 26 -25.01 56.56 -13.79
N LYS A 27 -25.97 56.93 -14.60
CA LYS A 27 -27.18 57.62 -14.12
C LYS A 27 -27.94 56.84 -13.07
N LYS A 28 -28.06 55.50 -13.27
CA LYS A 28 -28.68 54.64 -12.28
C LYS A 28 -27.87 54.62 -10.96
N ASN A 29 -26.56 54.47 -11.06
CA ASN A 29 -25.68 54.43 -9.87
C ASN A 29 -25.64 55.81 -9.16
N ILE A 30 -25.72 56.90 -9.88
CA ILE A 30 -25.82 58.26 -9.34
C ILE A 30 -27.11 58.44 -8.55
N ALA A 31 -28.24 58.00 -9.07
CA ALA A 31 -29.53 58.09 -8.41
C ALA A 31 -29.62 57.29 -7.11
N GLU A 32 -28.93 56.12 -7.08
CA GLU A 32 -28.88 55.21 -5.92
C GLU A 32 -27.66 55.50 -4.99
N GLY A 33 -26.72 56.39 -5.40
CA GLY A 33 -25.45 56.65 -4.74
C GLY A 33 -25.50 57.73 -3.66
N ASN A 34 -24.39 57.84 -2.90
CA ASN A 34 -24.21 58.86 -1.89
C ASN A 34 -23.95 60.25 -2.53
N PRO A 35 -24.10 61.35 -1.78
CA PRO A 35 -23.93 62.72 -2.30
C PRO A 35 -22.60 63.02 -2.97
N GLY A 36 -21.51 62.38 -2.54
CA GLY A 36 -20.17 62.52 -3.15
C GLY A 36 -20.13 61.94 -4.57
N VAL A 37 -20.69 60.76 -4.76
CA VAL A 37 -20.82 60.11 -6.08
C VAL A 37 -21.71 60.93 -7.01
N GLN A 38 -22.84 61.39 -6.49
CA GLN A 38 -23.77 62.25 -7.25
C GLN A 38 -23.10 63.57 -7.74
N LYS A 39 -22.33 64.21 -6.90
CA LYS A 39 -21.61 65.47 -7.23
C LYS A 39 -20.49 65.23 -8.24
N LEU A 40 -19.70 64.15 -8.09
CA LEU A 40 -18.53 63.87 -8.92
C LEU A 40 -18.96 63.42 -10.33
N TYR A 41 -19.74 62.37 -10.41
CA TYR A 41 -20.09 61.76 -11.69
C TYR A 41 -21.30 62.41 -12.35
N GLY A 42 -22.19 63.12 -11.59
CA GLY A 42 -23.28 63.95 -12.14
C GLY A 42 -22.75 65.01 -13.06
N ARG A 43 -21.65 65.70 -12.73
CA ARG A 43 -21.00 66.68 -13.60
C ARG A 43 -20.57 66.06 -14.92
N VAL A 44 -19.83 64.98 -14.86
CA VAL A 44 -19.29 64.29 -16.03
C VAL A 44 -20.39 63.82 -16.96
N VAL A 45 -21.47 63.21 -16.41
CA VAL A 45 -22.63 62.79 -17.20
C VAL A 45 -23.31 63.98 -17.86
N THR A 46 -23.52 65.08 -17.17
CA THR A 46 -24.15 66.32 -17.71
C THR A 46 -23.32 66.92 -18.84
N GLU A 47 -22.02 66.99 -18.66
CA GLU A 47 -21.08 67.48 -19.64
C GLU A 47 -21.02 66.58 -20.86
N PHE A 48 -20.99 65.24 -20.66
CA PHE A 48 -21.03 64.25 -21.75
C PHE A 48 -22.32 64.38 -22.58
N GLU A 49 -23.48 64.62 -21.95
CA GLU A 49 -24.77 64.76 -22.62
C GLU A 49 -24.89 66.10 -23.37
N SER A 50 -24.09 67.10 -23.05
CA SER A 50 -24.03 68.38 -23.81
C SER A 50 -23.36 68.22 -25.17
N HIS A 51 -22.72 67.08 -25.46
CA HIS A 51 -22.07 66.72 -26.72
C HIS A 51 -22.89 65.65 -27.47
N PRO A 52 -23.90 66.04 -28.33
CA PRO A 52 -24.78 65.09 -29.02
C PRO A 52 -24.06 64.06 -29.89
N GLU A 53 -22.86 64.40 -30.41
CA GLU A 53 -22.02 63.56 -31.23
C GLU A 53 -21.48 62.36 -30.43
N LEU A 54 -21.25 62.51 -29.12
CA LEU A 54 -20.79 61.45 -28.22
C LEU A 54 -21.95 60.54 -27.75
N MET A 55 -23.18 61.03 -27.83
CA MET A 55 -24.39 60.31 -27.45
C MET A 55 -25.00 59.52 -28.62
N GLN A 56 -24.46 59.59 -29.82
CA GLN A 56 -24.87 58.83 -30.99
C GLN A 56 -23.92 57.62 -31.19
N ASN A 57 -24.28 56.76 -32.13
CA ASN A 57 -23.41 55.66 -32.57
C ASN A 57 -22.22 56.24 -33.35
N ILE A 58 -21.02 56.03 -32.84
CA ILE A 58 -19.79 56.60 -33.40
C ILE A 58 -19.24 55.67 -34.47
N ASN A 59 -19.19 56.18 -35.71
CA ASN A 59 -18.61 55.43 -36.85
C ASN A 59 -17.19 55.89 -37.18
N ASP A 60 -16.82 57.13 -36.84
CA ASP A 60 -15.46 57.66 -37.03
C ASP A 60 -14.83 57.91 -35.66
N LEU A 61 -13.76 57.20 -35.36
CA LEU A 61 -13.02 57.33 -34.11
C LEU A 61 -12.29 58.70 -34.00
N GLY A 62 -12.12 59.45 -35.10
CA GLY A 62 -11.56 60.82 -35.10
C GLY A 62 -12.39 61.79 -34.28
N ILE A 63 -13.69 61.57 -34.13
CA ILE A 63 -14.62 62.38 -33.30
C ILE A 63 -14.23 62.34 -31.82
N LEU A 64 -13.53 61.31 -31.37
CA LEU A 64 -13.13 61.16 -29.96
C LEU A 64 -11.92 62.02 -29.56
N LEU A 65 -11.07 62.44 -30.52
CA LEU A 65 -9.86 63.16 -30.25
C LEU A 65 -10.07 64.52 -29.59
N PRO A 66 -11.04 65.35 -30.03
CA PRO A 66 -11.32 66.64 -29.37
C PRO A 66 -11.93 66.47 -27.95
N HIS A 67 -12.47 65.33 -27.61
CA HIS A 67 -13.14 65.03 -26.34
C HIS A 67 -12.34 64.07 -25.43
N ALA A 68 -11.03 63.93 -25.68
CA ALA A 68 -10.18 62.97 -24.97
C ALA A 68 -10.20 63.17 -23.44
N GLU A 69 -10.14 64.41 -22.95
CA GLU A 69 -10.15 64.70 -21.50
C GLU A 69 -11.50 64.28 -20.87
N LEU A 70 -12.61 64.57 -21.51
CA LEU A 70 -13.93 64.21 -21.02
C LEU A 70 -14.12 62.68 -20.99
N ILE A 71 -13.58 61.97 -22.01
CA ILE A 71 -13.57 60.49 -22.08
C ILE A 71 -12.73 59.91 -20.96
N GLU A 72 -11.54 60.48 -20.66
CA GLU A 72 -10.71 60.07 -19.55
C GLU A 72 -11.42 60.31 -18.20
N GLU A 73 -12.10 61.43 -17.98
CA GLU A 73 -12.91 61.65 -16.79
C GLU A 73 -14.06 60.62 -16.67
N LEU A 74 -14.72 60.27 -17.75
CA LEU A 74 -15.75 59.24 -17.79
C LEU A 74 -15.19 57.87 -17.42
N LEU A 75 -14.04 57.54 -17.99
CA LEU A 75 -13.35 56.26 -17.75
C LEU A 75 -12.78 56.11 -16.34
N ALA A 76 -12.46 57.23 -15.67
CA ALA A 76 -12.08 57.23 -14.26
C ALA A 76 -13.19 56.68 -13.35
N SER A 77 -14.43 56.63 -13.81
CA SER A 77 -15.53 55.95 -13.12
C SER A 77 -15.41 54.41 -13.10
N ILE A 78 -14.73 53.87 -14.11
CA ILE A 78 -14.53 52.42 -14.28
C ILE A 78 -13.14 52.04 -13.75
N PHE A 79 -12.14 52.90 -13.97
CA PHE A 79 -10.73 52.69 -13.65
C PHE A 79 -10.24 53.84 -12.76
N PRO A 80 -10.33 53.70 -11.41
CA PRO A 80 -9.92 54.73 -10.48
C PRO A 80 -8.43 55.08 -10.66
N PRO A 81 -8.08 56.42 -10.66
CA PRO A 81 -6.69 56.84 -10.81
C PRO A 81 -5.76 56.46 -9.65
N THR A 82 -6.34 55.98 -8.56
CA THR A 82 -5.60 55.46 -7.37
C THR A 82 -5.01 54.08 -7.54
N SER A 83 -5.45 53.32 -8.56
CA SER A 83 -4.85 52.00 -8.86
C SER A 83 -3.45 52.20 -9.46
N SER A 84 -2.47 51.42 -9.00
CA SER A 84 -1.08 51.58 -9.45
C SER A 84 -0.96 51.32 -10.97
N SER A 85 -0.11 52.06 -11.63
CA SER A 85 0.11 51.95 -13.09
C SER A 85 0.60 50.55 -13.52
N HIS A 86 1.09 49.70 -12.59
CA HIS A 86 1.53 48.33 -12.85
C HIS A 86 0.42 47.28 -12.69
N GLU A 87 -0.68 47.63 -12.03
CA GLU A 87 -1.82 46.73 -11.80
C GLU A 87 -2.95 46.90 -12.80
N ASN A 88 -2.94 48.00 -13.57
CA ASN A 88 -4.02 48.36 -14.49
C ASN A 88 -3.72 47.96 -15.93
N LEU A 89 -4.00 46.71 -16.22
CA LEU A 89 -4.02 46.16 -17.58
C LEU A 89 -5.44 46.15 -18.12
N TYR A 90 -5.83 47.18 -18.86
CA TYR A 90 -7.15 47.27 -19.45
C TYR A 90 -7.18 47.98 -20.81
N ALA A 91 -8.21 47.65 -21.59
CA ALA A 91 -8.54 48.32 -22.81
C ALA A 91 -10.06 48.49 -22.95
N ILE A 92 -10.47 49.50 -23.70
CA ILE A 92 -11.82 49.66 -24.17
C ILE A 92 -11.81 49.40 -25.68
N ALA A 93 -12.68 48.50 -26.12
CA ALA A 93 -12.78 48.07 -27.49
C ALA A 93 -14.23 48.14 -28.00
N LEU A 94 -14.40 48.10 -29.30
CA LEU A 94 -15.71 47.95 -29.95
C LEU A 94 -16.31 46.58 -29.54
N PRO A 95 -17.61 46.50 -29.38
CA PRO A 95 -18.26 45.22 -29.08
C PRO A 95 -17.87 44.11 -30.08
N PHE A 96 -17.39 42.99 -29.55
CA PHE A 96 -16.97 41.79 -30.31
C PHE A 96 -15.84 41.98 -31.34
N LYS A 97 -15.24 43.20 -31.42
CA LYS A 97 -14.08 43.47 -32.27
C LYS A 97 -12.83 43.69 -31.42
N PHE A 98 -11.66 43.31 -31.95
CA PHE A 98 -10.36 43.55 -31.29
C PHE A 98 -9.78 44.95 -31.58
N GLN A 99 -10.60 45.87 -32.07
CA GLN A 99 -10.25 47.24 -32.29
C GLN A 99 -10.42 48.06 -31.00
N THR A 100 -9.31 48.52 -30.45
CA THR A 100 -9.31 49.31 -29.21
C THR A 100 -9.55 50.77 -29.49
N VAL A 101 -10.27 51.40 -28.56
CA VAL A 101 -10.57 52.86 -28.58
C VAL A 101 -9.70 53.57 -27.54
N TYR A 102 -9.45 52.90 -26.43
CA TYR A 102 -8.63 53.38 -25.32
C TYR A 102 -7.88 52.23 -24.68
N THR A 103 -6.65 52.47 -24.27
CA THR A 103 -5.80 51.46 -23.61
C THR A 103 -4.98 52.04 -22.49
N SER A 104 -4.79 51.29 -21.41
CA SER A 104 -3.75 51.64 -20.43
C SER A 104 -2.36 51.49 -21.06
N ARG A 105 -1.38 52.28 -20.60
CA ARG A 105 -0.03 52.31 -21.15
C ARG A 105 0.63 50.93 -21.18
N LEU A 106 0.47 50.13 -20.11
CA LEU A 106 1.03 48.77 -20.02
C LEU A 106 0.30 47.81 -20.93
N PHE A 107 -1.04 47.92 -21.04
CA PHE A 107 -1.80 47.11 -21.99
C PHE A 107 -1.37 47.36 -23.44
N HIS A 108 -1.16 48.66 -23.80
CA HIS A 108 -0.71 49.04 -25.13
C HIS A 108 0.63 48.39 -25.47
N HIS A 109 1.58 48.45 -24.51
CA HIS A 109 2.94 47.88 -24.72
C HIS A 109 2.93 46.38 -24.87
N LEU A 110 2.07 45.67 -24.15
CA LEU A 110 2.05 44.18 -24.13
C LEU A 110 1.16 43.56 -25.19
N PHE A 111 0.02 44.20 -25.53
CA PHE A 111 -1.05 43.54 -26.28
C PHE A 111 -1.45 44.25 -27.58
N ILE A 112 -0.91 45.40 -27.90
CA ILE A 112 -1.28 46.09 -29.16
C ILE A 112 -0.22 45.88 -30.22
N LYS A 113 -0.65 45.56 -31.43
CA LYS A 113 0.25 45.40 -32.58
C LYS A 113 0.93 46.75 -32.91
N PRO A 114 2.23 46.80 -33.13
CA PRO A 114 2.94 48.02 -33.43
C PRO A 114 2.31 48.80 -34.61
N GLY A 115 1.98 50.10 -34.40
CA GLY A 115 1.42 50.94 -35.43
C GLY A 115 -0.06 50.74 -35.78
N THR A 116 -0.78 49.95 -34.98
CA THR A 116 -2.24 49.74 -35.12
C THR A 116 -2.94 49.95 -33.80
N ASN A 117 -4.29 49.93 -33.81
CA ASN A 117 -5.11 49.88 -32.60
C ASN A 117 -5.70 48.46 -32.39
N GLU A 118 -5.13 47.46 -32.98
CA GLU A 118 -5.60 46.06 -32.89
C GLU A 118 -4.86 45.31 -31.79
N VAL A 119 -5.60 44.51 -31.02
CA VAL A 119 -5.04 43.60 -30.03
C VAL A 119 -4.27 42.47 -30.75
N ASN A 120 -3.03 42.26 -30.35
CA ASN A 120 -2.22 41.14 -30.80
C ASN A 120 -2.71 39.88 -30.09
N VAL A 121 -3.57 39.12 -30.76
CA VAL A 121 -4.04 37.80 -30.28
C VAL A 121 -2.96 36.79 -30.63
N PRO A 122 -2.49 35.97 -29.69
CA PRO A 122 -1.49 34.95 -29.97
C PRO A 122 -1.99 33.88 -30.94
N ASP A 123 -1.09 33.36 -31.79
CA ASP A 123 -1.40 32.33 -32.81
C ASP A 123 -1.91 31.02 -32.22
N ASP A 124 -1.63 30.74 -30.97
CA ASP A 124 -2.08 29.55 -30.21
C ASP A 124 -3.58 29.56 -29.88
N ILE A 125 -4.23 30.73 -29.92
CA ILE A 125 -5.67 30.83 -29.81
C ILE A 125 -6.23 30.60 -31.21
N THR A 126 -6.58 29.35 -31.54
CA THR A 126 -7.17 29.02 -32.85
C THR A 126 -8.36 29.93 -33.08
N GLY A 127 -8.39 30.59 -34.23
CA GLY A 127 -9.47 31.52 -34.59
C GLY A 127 -10.89 30.93 -34.46
N GLN A 128 -11.01 29.63 -34.61
CA GLN A 128 -12.28 28.88 -34.39
C GLN A 128 -12.76 28.94 -32.94
N LYS A 129 -11.90 28.75 -31.93
CA LYS A 129 -12.33 28.80 -30.51
C LYS A 129 -12.77 30.22 -30.14
N LEU A 130 -12.02 31.19 -30.57
CA LEU A 130 -12.35 32.61 -30.35
C LEU A 130 -13.66 33.02 -30.99
N SER A 131 -13.89 32.59 -32.24
CA SER A 131 -15.11 32.83 -32.97
C SER A 131 -16.34 32.18 -32.30
N GLN A 132 -16.17 30.96 -31.78
CA GLN A 132 -17.25 30.27 -31.05
C GLN A 132 -17.59 31.00 -29.74
N GLU A 133 -16.64 31.50 -29.00
CA GLU A 133 -16.86 32.23 -27.74
C GLU A 133 -17.53 33.59 -27.98
N LYS A 134 -17.12 34.32 -29.04
CA LYS A 134 -17.81 35.55 -29.45
C LYS A 134 -19.27 35.29 -29.83
N LEU A 135 -19.55 34.24 -30.58
CA LEU A 135 -20.90 33.82 -30.93
C LEU A 135 -21.72 33.48 -29.68
N GLN A 136 -21.13 32.69 -28.79
CA GLN A 136 -21.78 32.30 -27.53
C GLN A 136 -22.12 33.50 -26.66
N ALA A 137 -21.24 34.48 -26.60
CA ALA A 137 -21.47 35.72 -25.86
C ALA A 137 -22.55 36.58 -26.51
N ALA A 138 -22.56 36.74 -27.86
CA ALA A 138 -23.56 37.50 -28.60
C ALA A 138 -24.94 36.89 -28.42
N TYR A 139 -25.10 35.58 -28.63
CA TYR A 139 -26.37 34.88 -28.38
C TYR A 139 -26.80 34.92 -26.92
N GLY A 140 -25.85 34.80 -25.99
CA GLY A 140 -26.12 34.92 -24.55
C GLY A 140 -26.75 36.27 -24.20
N MET A 141 -26.28 37.34 -24.82
CA MET A 141 -26.85 38.70 -24.62
C MET A 141 -28.25 38.84 -25.22
N ILE A 142 -28.48 38.34 -26.45
CA ILE A 142 -29.81 38.36 -27.11
C ILE A 142 -30.81 37.59 -26.25
N LEU A 143 -30.48 36.36 -25.85
CA LEU A 143 -31.37 35.49 -25.10
C LEU A 143 -31.64 36.05 -23.68
N LYS A 144 -30.63 36.65 -23.03
CA LYS A 144 -30.85 37.34 -21.75
C LYS A 144 -31.82 38.47 -21.84
N LYS A 145 -31.70 39.32 -22.88
CA LYS A 145 -32.56 40.52 -23.04
C LYS A 145 -34.00 40.16 -23.47
N TYR A 146 -34.14 39.23 -24.40
CA TYR A 146 -35.43 38.97 -25.06
C TYR A 146 -36.13 37.68 -24.62
N SER A 147 -35.42 36.73 -24.05
CA SER A 147 -36.01 35.47 -23.60
C SER A 147 -35.83 35.21 -22.09
N GLY A 148 -35.19 36.14 -21.36
CA GLY A 148 -34.95 36.04 -19.92
C GLY A 148 -33.95 34.93 -19.54
N TYR A 149 -33.29 34.29 -20.53
CA TYR A 149 -32.32 33.20 -20.29
C TYR A 149 -30.94 33.77 -19.99
N SER A 150 -30.37 33.39 -18.86
CA SER A 150 -29.00 33.77 -18.49
C SER A 150 -28.04 32.61 -18.79
N SER A 151 -27.19 32.78 -19.78
CA SER A 151 -26.08 31.86 -20.00
C SER A 151 -24.98 32.09 -18.97
N ARG A 152 -24.11 31.08 -18.78
CA ARG A 152 -22.92 31.21 -17.97
C ARG A 152 -22.04 32.31 -18.58
N GLU A 153 -21.48 33.18 -17.74
CA GLU A 153 -20.50 34.18 -18.21
C GLU A 153 -19.33 33.45 -18.87
N ALA A 154 -18.83 34.01 -19.98
CA ALA A 154 -17.67 33.47 -20.66
C ALA A 154 -16.47 33.43 -19.70
N SER A 155 -15.82 32.28 -19.61
CA SER A 155 -14.56 32.19 -18.86
C SER A 155 -13.49 33.02 -19.56
N GLY A 156 -12.67 33.76 -18.80
CA GLY A 156 -11.53 34.48 -19.34
C GLY A 156 -10.53 33.56 -20.02
N TRP A 157 -9.72 34.09 -20.92
CA TRP A 157 -8.65 33.36 -21.59
C TRP A 157 -7.37 33.56 -20.83
N VAL A 158 -6.74 32.43 -20.45
CA VAL A 158 -5.41 32.47 -19.80
C VAL A 158 -4.33 32.38 -20.86
N TYR A 159 -3.44 33.36 -20.85
CA TYR A 159 -2.33 33.51 -21.78
C TYR A 159 -1.00 33.40 -21.05
N PRO A 160 -0.07 32.51 -21.46
CA PRO A 160 1.28 32.44 -20.92
C PRO A 160 2.12 33.60 -21.50
N TYR A 161 2.60 34.45 -20.62
CA TYR A 161 3.46 35.59 -20.97
C TYR A 161 4.87 35.41 -20.37
N LYS A 162 5.91 35.45 -21.19
CA LYS A 162 7.28 35.42 -20.73
C LYS A 162 7.75 36.83 -20.37
N ASP A 163 7.89 37.07 -19.08
CA ASP A 163 8.37 38.38 -18.57
C ASP A 163 9.82 38.59 -19.01
N GLN A 164 10.06 39.67 -19.74
CA GLN A 164 11.38 40.00 -20.31
C GLN A 164 12.44 40.34 -19.26
N HIS A 165 12.05 40.82 -18.09
CA HIS A 165 12.96 41.21 -17.02
C HIS A 165 13.38 40.02 -16.16
N THR A 166 12.46 39.17 -15.82
CA THR A 166 12.73 38.01 -14.96
C THR A 166 13.01 36.72 -15.76
N GLY A 167 12.53 36.65 -17.01
CA GLY A 167 12.60 35.49 -17.86
C GLY A 167 11.64 34.37 -17.44
N LEU A 168 10.78 34.62 -16.44
CA LEU A 168 9.79 33.67 -15.92
C LEU A 168 8.49 33.74 -16.70
N THR A 169 7.74 32.67 -16.72
CA THR A 169 6.40 32.60 -17.31
C THR A 169 5.38 33.10 -16.30
N LYS A 170 4.62 34.14 -16.68
CA LYS A 170 3.43 34.63 -16.00
C LYS A 170 2.21 34.19 -16.78
N TYR A 171 1.07 34.05 -16.11
CA TYR A 171 -0.21 33.70 -16.71
C TYR A 171 -1.19 34.86 -16.52
N LEU A 172 -1.64 35.41 -17.65
CA LEU A 172 -2.51 36.57 -17.70
C LEU A 172 -3.88 36.14 -18.19
N GLU A 173 -4.91 36.39 -17.39
CA GLU A 173 -6.31 36.14 -17.78
C GLU A 173 -6.88 37.39 -18.47
N LEU A 174 -7.26 37.26 -19.74
CA LEU A 174 -8.02 38.29 -20.47
C LEU A 174 -9.51 38.04 -20.25
N LYS A 175 -10.18 38.95 -19.59
CA LYS A 175 -11.61 38.91 -19.33
C LYS A 175 -12.32 40.06 -20.03
N ILE A 176 -13.33 39.75 -20.83
CA ILE A 176 -14.13 40.76 -21.52
C ILE A 176 -15.43 41.00 -20.73
N ASP A 177 -15.61 42.27 -20.32
CA ASP A 177 -16.80 42.71 -19.63
C ASP A 177 -17.76 43.36 -20.64
N THR A 178 -18.94 42.75 -20.82
CA THR A 178 -19.94 43.15 -21.80
C THR A 178 -21.13 43.89 -21.17
N ARG A 179 -21.04 44.32 -19.90
CA ARG A 179 -22.14 45.01 -19.18
C ARG A 179 -22.57 46.31 -19.81
N PHE A 180 -21.68 46.93 -20.57
CA PHE A 180 -21.93 48.22 -21.24
C PHE A 180 -22.17 48.04 -22.74
N ILE A 181 -22.66 46.87 -23.14
CA ILE A 181 -23.16 46.58 -24.47
C ILE A 181 -24.66 46.44 -24.37
N ASP A 182 -25.40 47.13 -25.23
CA ASP A 182 -26.82 46.91 -25.44
C ASP A 182 -27.09 46.24 -26.81
N VAL A 183 -28.15 45.49 -26.89
CA VAL A 183 -28.52 44.72 -28.11
C VAL A 183 -29.89 45.15 -28.55
N ASN A 184 -29.99 45.71 -29.77
CA ASN A 184 -31.24 46.20 -30.33
C ASN A 184 -31.52 45.60 -31.71
N PRO A 185 -32.79 45.31 -32.10
CA PRO A 185 -33.09 44.80 -33.40
C PRO A 185 -32.90 45.88 -34.47
N VAL A 186 -32.44 45.48 -35.65
CA VAL A 186 -32.34 46.35 -36.82
C VAL A 186 -33.60 46.14 -37.66
N GLY A 187 -34.58 47.08 -37.50
CA GLY A 187 -35.90 46.94 -38.14
C GLY A 187 -36.91 46.21 -37.24
N GLU A 188 -37.74 45.36 -37.88
CA GLU A 188 -38.71 44.57 -37.14
C GLU A 188 -38.04 43.47 -36.32
N MET A 189 -38.52 43.23 -35.09
CA MET A 189 -38.02 42.20 -34.19
C MET A 189 -38.17 40.84 -34.86
N PRO A 190 -37.06 40.07 -34.99
CA PRO A 190 -37.18 38.71 -35.51
C PRO A 190 -37.95 37.82 -34.54
N ASP A 191 -38.64 36.79 -35.10
CA ASP A 191 -39.33 35.80 -34.28
C ASP A 191 -38.33 35.07 -33.36
N MET A 192 -38.53 35.22 -32.06
CA MET A 192 -37.67 34.58 -31.06
C MET A 192 -38.14 33.14 -30.84
N PRO A 193 -37.24 32.20 -30.69
CA PRO A 193 -37.62 30.81 -30.45
C PRO A 193 -38.44 30.68 -29.16
N GLY A 194 -39.60 30.04 -29.26
CA GLY A 194 -40.52 29.85 -28.13
C GLY A 194 -39.92 28.99 -27.00
N SER A 195 -38.82 28.28 -27.26
CA SER A 195 -38.06 27.54 -26.30
C SER A 195 -36.61 27.39 -26.76
N ILE A 196 -35.67 27.62 -25.84
CA ILE A 196 -34.22 27.36 -26.03
C ILE A 196 -33.92 25.87 -25.85
N ILE A 197 -34.85 25.12 -25.27
CA ILE A 197 -34.72 23.69 -25.03
C ILE A 197 -35.33 22.96 -26.24
N CYS A 198 -34.55 22.04 -26.83
CA CYS A 198 -35.04 21.19 -27.92
C CYS A 198 -36.21 20.32 -27.46
N PRO A 199 -37.38 20.36 -28.10
CA PRO A 199 -38.60 19.67 -27.64
C PRO A 199 -38.43 18.14 -27.51
N HIS A 200 -37.55 17.55 -28.32
CA HIS A 200 -37.41 16.10 -28.41
C HIS A 200 -36.23 15.52 -27.62
N SER A 201 -35.27 16.34 -27.10
CA SER A 201 -34.06 15.87 -26.46
C SER A 201 -33.80 16.49 -25.11
N ASN A 202 -34.60 17.41 -24.63
CA ASN A 202 -34.42 18.16 -23.39
C ASN A 202 -33.02 18.83 -23.26
N ARG A 203 -32.30 19.02 -24.36
CA ARG A 203 -30.99 19.72 -24.39
C ARG A 203 -31.18 21.18 -24.81
N ILE A 204 -30.25 22.03 -24.37
CA ILE A 204 -30.14 23.41 -24.86
C ILE A 204 -29.74 23.35 -26.34
N LYS A 205 -30.40 24.18 -27.18
CA LYS A 205 -30.09 24.29 -28.61
C LYS A 205 -28.62 24.66 -28.82
N ALA A 206 -27.97 24.00 -29.78
CA ALA A 206 -26.60 24.34 -30.15
C ALA A 206 -26.56 25.72 -30.82
N ILE A 207 -25.39 26.37 -30.84
CA ILE A 207 -25.23 27.71 -31.43
C ILE A 207 -25.62 27.67 -32.92
N GLU A 208 -25.30 26.62 -33.61
CA GLU A 208 -25.61 26.39 -35.03
C GLU A 208 -27.11 26.36 -35.28
N GLU A 209 -27.87 25.80 -34.37
CA GLU A 209 -29.36 25.78 -34.42
C GLU A 209 -29.94 27.19 -34.18
N LEU A 210 -29.33 27.93 -33.20
CA LEU A 210 -29.71 29.29 -32.89
C LEU A 210 -29.41 30.27 -34.06
N MET A 211 -28.28 30.06 -34.76
CA MET A 211 -27.93 30.88 -35.94
C MET A 211 -28.92 30.78 -37.08
N GLN A 212 -29.57 29.62 -37.24
CA GLN A 212 -30.61 29.43 -38.28
C GLN A 212 -31.92 30.09 -37.90
N GLU A 213 -32.29 30.10 -36.61
CA GLU A 213 -33.55 30.66 -36.13
C GLU A 213 -33.47 32.16 -35.88
N VAL A 214 -32.31 32.63 -35.38
CA VAL A 214 -32.11 34.04 -34.97
C VAL A 214 -30.83 34.58 -35.62
N PRO A 215 -30.86 35.08 -36.85
CA PRO A 215 -29.69 35.64 -37.55
C PRO A 215 -29.12 36.86 -36.84
N LEU A 216 -27.77 36.87 -36.59
CA LEU A 216 -27.07 37.96 -35.84
C LEU A 216 -27.08 39.31 -36.59
N ASP A 217 -27.13 39.32 -37.91
CA ASP A 217 -27.17 40.51 -38.75
C ASP A 217 -28.45 41.37 -38.55
N LYS A 218 -29.49 40.77 -37.95
CA LYS A 218 -30.71 41.47 -37.52
C LYS A 218 -30.58 42.20 -36.18
N PHE A 219 -29.44 42.10 -35.53
CA PHE A 219 -29.21 42.78 -34.27
C PHE A 219 -28.02 43.75 -34.37
N LEU A 220 -28.15 44.88 -33.72
CA LEU A 220 -27.12 45.87 -33.51
C LEU A 220 -26.60 45.77 -32.07
N PHE A 221 -25.32 45.49 -31.89
CA PHE A 221 -24.64 45.52 -30.62
C PHE A 221 -23.99 46.91 -30.45
N GLU A 222 -24.55 47.76 -29.61
CA GLU A 222 -24.04 49.10 -29.37
C GLU A 222 -23.51 49.26 -27.97
N GLY A 223 -22.34 49.88 -27.85
CA GLY A 223 -21.71 50.09 -26.54
C GLY A 223 -20.20 50.04 -26.57
N ILE A 224 -19.66 49.63 -25.45
CA ILE A 224 -18.22 49.38 -25.25
C ILE A 224 -17.98 48.05 -24.61
N SER A 225 -16.97 47.31 -25.06
CA SER A 225 -16.37 46.15 -24.36
C SER A 225 -15.19 46.62 -23.51
N ILE A 226 -15.14 46.18 -22.25
CA ILE A 226 -13.98 46.42 -21.38
C ILE A 226 -13.15 45.15 -21.33
N VAL A 227 -11.94 45.21 -21.84
CA VAL A 227 -10.97 44.15 -21.72
C VAL A 227 -10.13 44.39 -20.49
N ARG A 228 -10.20 43.47 -19.50
CA ARG A 228 -9.37 43.48 -18.30
C ARG A 228 -8.39 42.35 -18.34
N VAL A 229 -7.18 42.56 -17.87
CA VAL A 229 -6.16 41.52 -17.76
C VAL A 229 -5.75 41.40 -16.30
N ASN A 230 -5.96 40.22 -15.76
CA ASN A 230 -5.60 39.89 -14.38
C ASN A 230 -4.36 38.96 -14.38
N ASP A 231 -3.44 39.19 -13.46
CA ASP A 231 -2.36 38.24 -13.21
C ASP A 231 -2.93 37.07 -12.40
N VAL A 232 -3.06 35.90 -13.04
CA VAL A 232 -3.56 34.65 -12.44
C VAL A 232 -2.44 33.63 -12.31
N THR A 233 -1.17 34.08 -12.34
CA THR A 233 0.01 33.21 -12.32
C THR A 233 -0.05 32.22 -11.16
N GLN A 234 -0.40 32.66 -9.96
CA GLN A 234 -0.47 31.80 -8.79
C GLN A 234 -1.48 30.66 -8.96
N GLN A 235 -2.72 30.98 -9.37
CA GLN A 235 -3.79 29.98 -9.53
C GLN A 235 -3.49 28.99 -10.67
N GLU A 236 -2.98 29.52 -11.78
CA GLU A 236 -2.67 28.69 -12.95
C GLU A 236 -1.47 27.78 -12.70
N VAL A 237 -0.42 28.30 -12.08
CA VAL A 237 0.77 27.51 -11.74
C VAL A 237 0.42 26.41 -10.73
N ILE A 238 -0.42 26.67 -9.74
CA ILE A 238 -0.90 25.62 -8.81
C ILE A 238 -1.67 24.54 -9.57
N THR A 239 -2.49 24.91 -10.56
CA THR A 239 -3.19 23.93 -11.42
C THR A 239 -2.20 23.10 -12.25
N LEU A 240 -1.15 23.72 -12.78
CA LEU A 240 -0.10 23.05 -13.54
C LEU A 240 0.73 22.10 -12.65
N ILE A 241 1.09 22.54 -11.44
CA ILE A 241 1.75 21.69 -10.44
C ILE A 241 0.88 20.47 -10.12
N LYS A 242 -0.41 20.68 -9.86
CA LYS A 242 -1.36 19.59 -9.62
C LYS A 242 -1.36 18.58 -10.77
N ASN A 243 -1.47 19.07 -12.02
CA ASN A 243 -1.50 18.21 -13.19
C ASN A 243 -0.19 17.40 -13.34
N SER A 244 0.96 18.03 -13.12
CA SER A 244 2.26 17.35 -13.15
C SER A 244 2.38 16.28 -12.07
N LEU A 245 1.90 16.55 -10.84
CA LEU A 245 1.96 15.63 -9.70
C LEU A 245 0.92 14.49 -9.77
N LEU A 246 -0.07 14.57 -10.66
CA LEU A 246 -0.99 13.45 -10.92
C LEU A 246 -0.34 12.29 -11.67
N HIS A 247 0.80 12.50 -12.31
CA HIS A 247 1.58 11.41 -12.92
C HIS A 247 2.17 10.50 -11.83
N ILE A 248 2.00 9.19 -11.98
CA ILE A 248 2.43 8.17 -10.99
C ILE A 248 3.94 8.26 -10.70
N ASN A 249 4.74 8.63 -11.70
CA ASN A 249 6.20 8.71 -11.60
C ASN A 249 6.71 10.17 -11.55
N ALA A 250 5.92 11.09 -11.00
CA ALA A 250 6.24 12.52 -11.01
C ALA A 250 7.63 12.86 -10.45
N PHE A 251 8.09 12.12 -9.45
CA PHE A 251 9.38 12.37 -8.79
C PHE A 251 10.56 11.59 -9.40
N SER A 252 10.32 10.59 -10.24
CA SER A 252 11.37 9.81 -10.91
C SER A 252 11.54 10.18 -12.38
N ASP A 253 10.58 10.89 -12.99
CA ASP A 253 10.65 11.37 -14.37
C ASP A 253 11.32 12.74 -14.42
N ALA A 254 12.54 12.79 -14.97
CA ALA A 254 13.34 14.00 -15.07
C ALA A 254 12.64 15.13 -15.87
N SER A 255 11.81 14.79 -16.85
CA SER A 255 11.08 15.77 -17.67
C SER A 255 9.96 16.44 -16.88
N VAL A 256 9.20 15.66 -16.11
CA VAL A 256 8.14 16.15 -15.23
C VAL A 256 8.75 16.99 -14.11
N TYR A 257 9.88 16.56 -13.57
CA TYR A 257 10.56 17.26 -12.50
C TYR A 257 11.08 18.64 -12.92
N THR A 258 11.67 18.74 -14.12
CA THR A 258 12.12 20.02 -14.68
C THR A 258 10.94 20.99 -14.89
N GLN A 259 9.78 20.48 -15.27
CA GLN A 259 8.55 21.28 -15.37
C GLN A 259 8.09 21.77 -13.99
N LEU A 260 8.08 20.89 -12.97
CA LEU A 260 7.74 21.26 -11.60
C LEU A 260 8.66 22.36 -11.07
N GLU A 261 9.97 22.25 -11.31
CA GLU A 261 10.93 23.30 -10.92
C GLU A 261 10.61 24.63 -11.60
N SER A 262 10.35 24.64 -12.91
CA SER A 262 9.95 25.84 -13.64
C SER A 262 8.65 26.44 -13.11
N HIS A 263 7.67 25.61 -12.73
CA HIS A 263 6.42 26.08 -12.14
C HIS A 263 6.64 26.70 -10.76
N ILE A 264 7.45 26.10 -9.90
CA ILE A 264 7.80 26.68 -8.59
C ILE A 264 8.58 27.98 -8.74
N GLN A 265 9.53 28.07 -9.67
CA GLN A 265 10.23 29.32 -9.99
C GLN A 265 9.25 30.44 -10.39
N SER A 266 8.27 30.13 -11.23
CA SER A 266 7.21 31.05 -11.64
C SER A 266 6.30 31.45 -10.47
N LEU A 267 5.94 30.52 -9.59
CA LEU A 267 5.13 30.74 -8.39
C LEU A 267 5.82 31.70 -7.42
N LEU A 268 7.10 31.45 -7.15
CA LEU A 268 7.89 32.25 -6.25
C LEU A 268 8.28 33.61 -6.87
N GLY A 269 8.38 33.67 -8.18
CA GLY A 269 8.91 34.82 -8.93
C GLY A 269 10.44 34.91 -8.89
N LEU A 270 11.12 33.78 -8.71
CA LEU A 270 12.57 33.63 -8.56
C LEU A 270 13.10 32.61 -9.57
N LYS A 271 14.02 33.03 -10.45
CA LYS A 271 14.60 32.18 -11.48
C LYS A 271 15.69 31.25 -10.94
N ASP A 272 16.47 31.72 -9.98
CA ASP A 272 17.68 31.08 -9.49
C ASP A 272 17.38 30.23 -8.23
N VAL A 273 16.31 29.43 -8.25
CA VAL A 273 15.98 28.51 -7.19
C VAL A 273 15.89 27.08 -7.75
N LYS A 274 16.38 26.13 -6.96
CA LYS A 274 16.24 24.69 -7.19
C LYS A 274 15.24 24.13 -6.21
N ILE A 275 14.53 23.12 -6.63
CA ILE A 275 13.65 22.35 -5.74
C ILE A 275 14.22 20.97 -5.49
N GLY A 276 13.87 20.37 -4.36
CA GLY A 276 14.12 18.99 -4.00
C GLY A 276 12.88 18.39 -3.37
N VAL A 277 12.69 17.11 -3.52
CA VAL A 277 11.70 16.33 -2.76
C VAL A 277 12.41 15.13 -2.18
N THR A 278 12.46 15.08 -0.85
CA THR A 278 13.05 13.96 -0.10
C THR A 278 11.95 13.17 0.56
N PRO A 279 11.53 12.04 -0.01
CA PRO A 279 10.55 11.16 0.61
C PRO A 279 11.20 10.31 1.71
N PHE A 280 10.44 10.03 2.78
CA PHE A 280 10.81 9.13 3.88
C PHE A 280 9.92 7.90 3.84
N PHE A 281 10.06 7.12 2.75
CA PHE A 281 9.25 5.93 2.55
C PHE A 281 9.53 4.87 3.62
N LYS A 282 8.45 4.26 4.12
CA LYS A 282 8.50 3.13 5.01
C LYS A 282 7.69 1.97 4.47
N VAL A 283 8.25 0.79 4.52
CA VAL A 283 7.57 -0.45 4.24
C VAL A 283 7.74 -1.36 5.45
N ASN A 284 6.64 -1.88 5.99
CA ASN A 284 6.64 -2.71 7.20
C ASN A 284 7.36 -2.06 8.39
N GLY A 285 7.23 -0.72 8.55
CA GLY A 285 7.83 0.05 9.65
C GLY A 285 9.33 0.33 9.52
N HIS A 286 9.98 -0.07 8.42
CA HIS A 286 11.38 0.19 8.13
C HIS A 286 11.53 1.23 7.04
N TYR A 287 12.48 2.17 7.21
CA TYR A 287 12.80 3.09 6.14
C TYR A 287 13.38 2.37 4.94
N VAL A 288 12.95 2.80 3.76
CA VAL A 288 13.38 2.26 2.48
C VAL A 288 13.98 3.39 1.66
N TYR A 289 15.24 3.28 1.34
CA TYR A 289 15.97 4.25 0.54
C TYR A 289 16.36 3.65 -0.81
N SER A 290 16.11 4.40 -1.87
CA SER A 290 16.47 4.01 -3.23
C SER A 290 16.96 5.24 -3.99
N GLU A 291 18.02 5.11 -4.74
CA GLU A 291 18.53 6.19 -5.61
C GLU A 291 17.45 6.71 -6.55
N LEU A 292 16.63 5.83 -7.10
CA LEU A 292 15.56 6.18 -8.00
C LEU A 292 14.52 7.12 -7.35
N HIS A 293 14.07 6.79 -6.15
CA HIS A 293 13.06 7.57 -5.43
C HIS A 293 13.64 8.85 -4.79
N ASN A 294 14.95 8.89 -4.57
CA ASN A 294 15.67 10.04 -4.03
C ASN A 294 16.46 10.80 -5.08
N SER A 295 16.29 10.50 -6.38
CA SER A 295 17.04 11.12 -7.48
C SER A 295 16.93 12.64 -7.52
N ASN A 296 15.81 13.18 -7.06
CA ASN A 296 15.51 14.60 -6.99
C ASN A 296 15.57 15.19 -5.58
N SER A 297 16.08 14.45 -4.61
CA SER A 297 16.40 14.95 -3.29
C SER A 297 17.66 15.81 -3.34
N LEU A 298 17.63 17.00 -2.76
CA LEU A 298 18.83 17.79 -2.57
C LEU A 298 19.59 17.35 -1.32
N LEU A 299 18.89 16.90 -0.30
CA LEU A 299 19.46 16.36 0.94
C LEU A 299 20.24 15.05 0.68
N PHE A 300 19.67 14.13 -0.08
CA PHE A 300 20.27 12.83 -0.40
C PHE A 300 21.01 12.79 -1.74
N LYS A 301 21.41 13.94 -2.27
CA LYS A 301 22.14 13.99 -3.57
C LYS A 301 23.45 13.18 -3.53
N HIS A 302 24.11 13.15 -2.38
CA HIS A 302 25.28 12.33 -2.12
C HIS A 302 24.92 11.00 -1.40
N PHE A 303 23.89 10.33 -1.87
CA PHE A 303 23.29 9.15 -1.28
C PHE A 303 24.28 8.10 -0.75
N HIS A 304 25.36 7.82 -1.52
CA HIS A 304 26.36 6.82 -1.12
C HIS A 304 27.33 7.30 -0.04
N SER A 305 27.50 8.61 0.14
CA SER A 305 28.40 9.17 1.14
C SER A 305 27.76 9.40 2.50
N ILE A 306 26.42 9.27 2.60
CA ILE A 306 25.68 9.41 3.85
C ILE A 306 25.73 8.09 4.61
N VAL A 307 26.35 8.08 5.79
CA VAL A 307 26.57 6.88 6.60
C VAL A 307 25.28 6.42 7.27
N ASP A 308 24.51 7.33 7.83
CA ASP A 308 23.24 7.03 8.50
C ASP A 308 22.09 7.89 7.98
N LYS A 309 21.29 7.31 7.08
CA LYS A 309 20.11 7.96 6.49
C LYS A 309 18.92 7.96 7.45
N ASP A 310 18.83 6.96 8.30
CA ASP A 310 17.76 6.85 9.30
C ASP A 310 17.91 7.99 10.32
N GLU A 311 19.13 8.31 10.74
CA GLU A 311 19.41 9.41 11.68
C GLU A 311 19.00 10.77 11.10
N ILE A 312 19.30 11.05 9.82
CA ILE A 312 18.88 12.29 9.16
C ILE A 312 17.36 12.37 9.07
N SER A 313 16.69 11.28 8.71
CA SER A 313 15.22 11.21 8.64
C SER A 313 14.59 11.44 10.02
N ASP A 314 15.18 10.91 11.07
CA ASP A 314 14.72 11.12 12.45
C ASP A 314 15.00 12.54 12.94
N CYS A 315 16.11 13.17 12.54
CA CYS A 315 16.36 14.60 12.80
C CYS A 315 15.30 15.49 12.15
N CYS A 316 14.94 15.24 10.89
CA CYS A 316 13.85 15.95 10.23
C CYS A 316 12.50 15.74 10.95
N LYS A 317 12.21 14.55 11.45
CA LYS A 317 11.01 14.31 12.25
C LYS A 317 11.00 15.07 13.56
N ILE A 318 12.15 15.17 14.22
CA ILE A 318 12.28 15.96 15.46
C ILE A 318 12.02 17.43 15.16
N LEU A 319 12.60 17.98 14.08
CA LEU A 319 12.42 19.36 13.67
C LEU A 319 10.94 19.71 13.44
N PHE A 320 10.18 18.79 12.86
CA PHE A 320 8.77 19.00 12.51
C PHE A 320 7.78 18.30 13.47
N ARG A 321 8.25 17.81 14.63
CA ARG A 321 7.37 17.09 15.59
C ARG A 321 6.19 17.93 16.06
N GLU A 322 6.42 19.20 16.39
CA GLU A 322 5.44 20.09 17.00
C GLU A 322 4.96 21.20 16.05
N SER A 323 5.51 21.27 14.83
CA SER A 323 5.19 22.30 13.86
C SER A 323 4.94 21.72 12.47
N ASP A 324 3.88 22.20 11.83
CA ASP A 324 3.58 21.91 10.42
C ASP A 324 4.04 23.07 9.52
N GLN A 325 4.68 24.08 10.10
CA GLN A 325 5.11 25.26 9.37
C GLN A 325 6.47 25.04 8.68
N PRO A 326 6.63 25.54 7.46
CA PRO A 326 7.93 25.57 6.79
C PRO A 326 8.98 26.31 7.60
N VAL A 327 10.21 25.82 7.54
CA VAL A 327 11.37 26.42 8.19
C VAL A 327 12.20 27.17 7.14
N LEU A 328 12.54 28.43 7.44
CA LEU A 328 13.33 29.29 6.56
C LEU A 328 14.71 29.55 7.17
N PHE A 329 15.74 29.26 6.39
CA PHE A 329 17.10 29.67 6.62
C PHE A 329 17.47 30.75 5.58
N GLU A 330 17.34 32.04 5.94
CA GLU A 330 17.61 33.12 5.01
C GLU A 330 19.07 33.13 4.53
N THR A 331 19.99 32.70 5.42
CA THR A 331 21.42 32.58 5.09
C THR A 331 22.01 31.39 5.82
N LEU A 332 22.60 30.46 5.06
CA LEU A 332 23.39 29.33 5.58
C LEU A 332 24.81 29.85 5.89
N ASN A 333 25.09 30.15 7.15
CA ASN A 333 26.40 30.57 7.66
C ASN A 333 27.01 29.48 8.55
N GLU A 334 28.30 29.64 8.96
CA GLU A 334 29.01 28.65 9.75
C GLU A 334 28.32 28.34 11.09
N GLN A 335 27.67 29.30 11.70
CA GLN A 335 26.97 29.11 12.97
C GLN A 335 25.76 28.15 12.77
N VAL A 336 24.92 28.42 11.79
CA VAL A 336 23.76 27.58 11.47
C VAL A 336 24.17 26.17 11.05
N LEU A 337 25.28 26.06 10.30
CA LEU A 337 25.81 24.77 9.87
C LEU A 337 26.39 23.95 11.03
N THR A 338 26.86 24.59 12.09
CA THR A 338 27.35 23.92 13.29
C THR A 338 26.20 23.45 14.20
N GLU A 339 25.12 24.22 14.26
CA GLU A 339 23.93 23.90 15.06
C GLU A 339 23.07 22.76 14.43
N VAL A 340 23.04 22.70 13.09
CA VAL A 340 22.21 21.75 12.34
C VAL A 340 23.06 21.06 11.27
N GLU A 341 23.63 19.91 11.62
CA GLU A 341 24.69 19.23 10.86
C GLU A 341 24.26 18.85 9.42
N TYR A 342 23.01 18.36 9.23
CA TYR A 342 22.54 17.97 7.90
C TYR A 342 22.41 19.13 6.90
N LEU A 343 22.40 20.38 7.34
CA LEU A 343 22.41 21.54 6.45
C LEU A 343 23.71 21.68 5.66
N GLN A 344 24.79 21.02 6.10
CA GLN A 344 26.07 20.98 5.38
C GLN A 344 25.90 20.38 3.98
N TYR A 345 24.99 19.43 3.79
CA TYR A 345 24.73 18.82 2.48
C TYR A 345 24.20 19.84 1.46
N TYR A 346 23.29 20.73 1.88
CA TYR A 346 22.81 21.82 1.02
C TYR A 346 23.90 22.86 0.74
N TYR A 347 24.70 23.18 1.72
CA TYR A 347 25.79 24.15 1.57
C TYR A 347 26.87 23.66 0.60
N LEU A 348 27.24 22.39 0.64
CA LEU A 348 28.19 21.73 -0.27
C LEU A 348 27.69 21.77 -1.73
N GLU A 349 26.38 21.67 -1.95
CA GLU A 349 25.72 21.80 -3.27
C GLU A 349 25.56 23.25 -3.74
N GLY A 350 26.14 24.20 -3.04
CA GLY A 350 26.11 25.60 -3.39
C GLY A 350 24.91 26.38 -2.84
N GLY A 351 24.05 25.78 -2.02
CA GLY A 351 22.94 26.43 -1.36
C GLY A 351 23.42 27.50 -0.37
N ARG A 352 22.77 28.65 -0.37
CA ARG A 352 23.06 29.76 0.53
C ARG A 352 21.83 30.29 1.26
N SER A 353 20.65 29.96 0.78
CA SER A 353 19.35 30.24 1.40
C SER A 353 18.44 29.01 1.17
N LEU A 354 17.63 28.65 2.15
CA LEU A 354 16.87 27.39 2.14
C LEU A 354 15.51 27.55 2.80
N ILE A 355 14.47 27.00 2.17
CA ILE A 355 13.17 26.71 2.80
C ILE A 355 12.97 25.20 2.81
N ILE A 356 12.62 24.64 3.97
CA ILE A 356 12.22 23.24 4.13
C ILE A 356 10.75 23.22 4.52
N CYS A 357 9.93 22.59 3.68
CA CYS A 357 8.49 22.42 3.93
C CYS A 357 8.22 20.97 4.32
N PRO A 358 7.60 20.71 5.49
CA PRO A 358 7.21 19.36 5.88
C PRO A 358 6.05 18.86 5.01
N LEU A 359 6.15 17.64 4.54
CA LEU A 359 5.09 16.92 3.84
C LEU A 359 4.50 15.91 4.83
N LYS A 360 3.42 16.30 5.51
CA LYS A 360 2.79 15.53 6.57
C LYS A 360 1.38 15.09 6.21
N GLN A 361 1.02 13.89 6.67
CA GLN A 361 -0.34 13.36 6.65
C GLN A 361 -0.66 12.68 7.97
N ASN A 362 -1.79 12.99 8.59
CA ASN A 362 -2.21 12.44 9.87
C ASN A 362 -1.12 12.51 10.97
N ASP A 363 -0.43 13.64 11.09
CA ASP A 363 0.72 13.87 11.98
C ASP A 363 1.98 13.05 11.67
N GLU A 364 1.99 12.23 10.61
CA GLU A 364 3.18 11.52 10.14
C GLU A 364 3.92 12.33 9.08
N LEU A 365 5.23 12.50 9.24
CA LEU A 365 6.10 13.13 8.23
C LEU A 365 6.43 12.11 7.14
N LEU A 366 5.88 12.32 5.94
CA LEU A 366 6.10 11.46 4.76
C LEU A 366 7.35 11.86 3.97
N GLY A 367 7.80 13.10 4.13
CA GLY A 367 8.95 13.65 3.43
C GLY A 367 9.09 15.14 3.64
N ILE A 368 10.01 15.76 2.89
CA ILE A 368 10.21 17.21 2.87
C ILE A 368 10.28 17.73 1.44
N LEU A 369 9.74 18.93 1.22
CA LEU A 369 9.96 19.71 0.01
C LEU A 369 11.04 20.76 0.32
N GLU A 370 12.08 20.78 -0.49
CA GLU A 370 13.27 21.60 -0.33
C GLU A 370 13.31 22.67 -1.42
N ILE A 371 13.53 23.91 -1.03
CA ILE A 371 13.69 25.04 -1.96
C ILE A 371 14.99 25.75 -1.61
N VAL A 372 15.94 25.70 -2.54
CA VAL A 372 17.32 26.19 -2.33
C VAL A 372 17.64 27.30 -3.31
N SER A 373 18.27 28.35 -2.83
CA SER A 373 18.91 29.40 -3.67
C SER A 373 20.41 29.43 -3.42
N ASP A 374 21.18 29.72 -4.46
CA ASP A 374 22.63 29.93 -4.42
C ASP A 374 23.01 31.33 -3.89
N LYS A 375 22.04 32.18 -3.62
CA LYS A 375 22.24 33.55 -3.12
C LYS A 375 21.70 33.70 -1.69
N PRO A 376 22.49 34.23 -0.75
CA PRO A 376 22.03 34.46 0.60
C PRO A 376 20.94 35.53 0.62
N GLY A 377 19.94 35.36 1.51
CA GLY A 377 18.84 36.34 1.67
C GLY A 377 17.84 36.41 0.51
N MET A 378 17.95 35.53 -0.48
CA MET A 378 17.02 35.47 -1.62
C MET A 378 15.64 34.95 -1.21
N LEU A 379 15.62 33.88 -0.40
CA LEU A 379 14.39 33.32 0.14
C LEU A 379 13.98 34.10 1.38
N LYS A 380 12.68 34.44 1.48
CA LYS A 380 12.08 35.26 2.54
C LYS A 380 10.72 34.68 2.92
N HIS A 381 10.15 35.12 4.05
CA HIS A 381 8.84 34.69 4.52
C HIS A 381 7.70 34.87 3.52
N ILE A 382 7.77 35.89 2.63
CA ILE A 382 6.76 36.06 1.57
C ILE A 382 6.69 34.84 0.60
N HIS A 383 7.80 34.14 0.40
CA HIS A 383 7.86 32.97 -0.48
C HIS A 383 7.22 31.76 0.19
N ILE A 384 7.23 31.66 1.54
CA ILE A 384 6.49 30.64 2.28
C ILE A 384 5.00 30.74 1.98
N GLY A 385 4.41 31.94 2.11
CA GLY A 385 2.99 32.12 1.82
C GLY A 385 2.59 31.80 0.37
N LYS A 386 3.51 31.93 -0.59
CA LYS A 386 3.24 31.53 -1.97
C LYS A 386 3.27 30.02 -2.19
N ILE A 387 4.17 29.30 -1.51
CA ILE A 387 4.33 27.84 -1.68
C ILE A 387 3.32 27.04 -0.86
N GLU A 388 2.76 27.63 0.19
CA GLU A 388 1.89 26.95 1.14
C GLU A 388 0.74 26.20 0.46
N SER A 389 0.10 26.80 -0.56
CA SER A 389 -0.95 26.14 -1.34
C SER A 389 -0.47 24.99 -2.24
N ALA A 390 0.83 24.82 -2.43
CA ALA A 390 1.42 23.70 -3.17
C ALA A 390 1.83 22.54 -2.25
N ILE A 391 2.07 22.78 -0.95
CA ILE A 391 2.56 21.77 0.00
C ILE A 391 1.62 20.55 0.03
N ASP A 392 0.32 20.77 0.14
CA ASP A 392 -0.68 19.68 0.16
C ASP A 392 -0.66 18.83 -1.11
N LEU A 393 -0.37 19.43 -2.27
CA LEU A 393 -0.26 18.72 -3.53
C LEU A 393 0.98 17.82 -3.56
N PHE A 394 2.11 18.30 -3.05
CA PHE A 394 3.33 17.50 -2.92
C PHE A 394 3.15 16.39 -1.88
N THR A 395 2.48 16.66 -0.76
CA THR A 395 2.14 15.66 0.25
C THR A 395 1.34 14.51 -0.34
N LEU A 396 0.27 14.84 -1.06
CA LEU A 396 -0.56 13.82 -1.75
C LEU A 396 0.23 13.01 -2.78
N ALA A 397 1.15 13.67 -3.51
CA ALA A 397 1.96 12.98 -4.51
C ALA A 397 2.98 12.04 -3.87
N VAL A 398 3.61 12.43 -2.75
CA VAL A 398 4.51 11.56 -1.98
C VAL A 398 3.76 10.39 -1.38
N GLU A 399 2.57 10.62 -0.82
CA GLU A 399 1.70 9.54 -0.31
C GLU A 399 1.37 8.51 -1.39
N LYS A 400 0.90 8.95 -2.56
CA LYS A 400 0.62 8.03 -3.69
C LYS A 400 1.86 7.27 -4.17
N SER A 401 3.02 7.91 -4.15
CA SER A 401 4.27 7.27 -4.51
C SER A 401 4.66 6.19 -3.48
N ALA A 402 4.43 6.45 -2.19
CA ALA A 402 4.64 5.48 -1.12
C ALA A 402 3.71 4.28 -1.25
N GLU A 403 2.41 4.50 -1.46
CA GLU A 403 1.43 3.44 -1.68
C GLU A 403 1.76 2.60 -2.93
N SER A 404 2.19 3.25 -4.02
CA SER A 404 2.59 2.56 -5.24
C SER A 404 3.80 1.66 -5.02
N LEU A 405 4.81 2.15 -4.28
CA LEU A 405 6.01 1.38 -3.93
C LEU A 405 5.66 0.18 -3.05
N ASP A 406 4.85 0.40 -2.02
CA ASP A 406 4.40 -0.65 -1.10
C ASP A 406 3.66 -1.77 -1.86
N ASN A 407 2.73 -1.40 -2.74
CA ASN A 407 2.01 -2.34 -3.60
C ASN A 407 2.95 -3.12 -4.55
N GLN A 408 3.98 -2.48 -5.09
CA GLN A 408 4.96 -3.14 -5.95
C GLN A 408 5.82 -4.14 -5.17
N ILE A 409 6.28 -3.76 -3.98
CA ILE A 409 7.05 -4.63 -3.09
C ILE A 409 6.20 -5.83 -2.67
N ASP A 410 4.97 -5.58 -2.21
CA ASP A 410 4.01 -6.63 -1.84
C ASP A 410 3.74 -7.61 -2.98
N LYS A 411 3.61 -7.10 -4.21
CA LYS A 411 3.42 -7.93 -5.39
C LYS A 411 4.63 -8.84 -5.62
N VAL A 412 5.85 -8.30 -5.56
CA VAL A 412 7.08 -9.10 -5.72
C VAL A 412 7.18 -10.16 -4.61
N ILE A 413 6.90 -9.79 -3.36
CA ILE A 413 6.94 -10.73 -2.24
C ILE A 413 5.93 -11.86 -2.44
N LYS A 414 4.69 -11.55 -2.84
CA LYS A 414 3.63 -12.55 -3.08
C LYS A 414 3.90 -13.44 -4.30
N GLU A 415 4.49 -12.90 -5.35
CA GLU A 415 4.80 -13.65 -6.58
C GLU A 415 6.02 -14.55 -6.42
N GLN A 416 7.06 -14.10 -5.71
CA GLN A 416 8.35 -14.76 -5.64
C GLN A 416 8.55 -15.53 -4.33
N PHE A 417 7.88 -15.10 -3.27
CA PHE A 417 8.06 -15.69 -1.96
C PHE A 417 6.74 -16.19 -1.37
N THR A 418 6.38 -16.44 -0.33
CA THR A 418 5.08 -16.74 0.27
C THR A 418 4.84 -15.83 1.48
N VAL A 419 3.93 -16.23 2.36
CA VAL A 419 3.76 -15.58 3.65
C VAL A 419 5.08 -15.60 4.41
N VAL A 420 5.66 -14.42 4.62
CA VAL A 420 6.93 -14.23 5.28
C VAL A 420 6.67 -13.84 6.73
N GLN A 421 7.52 -14.33 7.65
CA GLN A 421 7.38 -13.98 9.06
C GLN A 421 7.90 -12.55 9.34
N PRO A 422 7.23 -11.80 10.27
CA PRO A 422 7.59 -10.41 10.54
C PRO A 422 9.04 -10.18 10.94
N SER A 423 9.66 -11.14 11.63
CA SER A 423 11.06 -11.03 12.08
C SER A 423 12.09 -10.98 10.95
N VAL A 424 11.78 -11.50 9.77
CA VAL A 424 12.66 -11.57 8.60
C VAL A 424 12.13 -10.81 7.39
N GLU A 425 10.92 -10.28 7.46
CA GLU A 425 10.22 -9.57 6.37
C GLU A 425 11.01 -8.39 5.81
N TRP A 426 11.74 -7.68 6.68
CA TRP A 426 12.61 -6.57 6.28
C TRP A 426 13.63 -6.97 5.21
N LYS A 427 14.19 -8.19 5.27
CA LYS A 427 15.18 -8.67 4.28
C LYS A 427 14.52 -9.01 2.94
N PHE A 428 13.30 -9.52 2.97
CA PHE A 428 12.51 -9.74 1.76
C PHE A 428 12.12 -8.42 1.10
N THR A 429 11.75 -7.42 1.91
CA THR A 429 11.47 -6.06 1.45
C THR A 429 12.69 -5.43 0.79
N GLU A 430 13.88 -5.54 1.41
CA GLU A 430 15.13 -5.04 0.85
C GLU A 430 15.45 -5.70 -0.51
N VAL A 431 15.37 -7.01 -0.60
CA VAL A 431 15.62 -7.77 -1.83
C VAL A 431 14.58 -7.45 -2.91
N ALA A 432 13.30 -7.33 -2.54
CA ALA A 432 12.23 -6.95 -3.47
C ALA A 432 12.44 -5.53 -4.03
N LEU A 433 12.83 -4.58 -3.17
CA LEU A 433 13.15 -3.22 -3.60
C LEU A 433 14.33 -3.20 -4.57
N ASN A 434 15.44 -3.87 -4.23
CA ASN A 434 16.62 -3.96 -5.09
C ASN A 434 16.27 -4.58 -6.45
N TYR A 435 15.42 -5.60 -6.45
CA TYR A 435 14.92 -6.21 -7.68
C TYR A 435 14.10 -5.24 -8.54
N ILE A 436 13.18 -4.46 -7.93
CA ILE A 436 12.35 -3.46 -8.62
C ILE A 436 13.24 -2.39 -9.25
N VAL A 437 14.19 -1.86 -8.49
CA VAL A 437 15.15 -0.83 -8.95
C VAL A 437 16.01 -1.35 -10.09
N SER A 438 16.60 -2.54 -9.93
CA SER A 438 17.46 -3.14 -10.95
C SER A 438 16.70 -3.50 -12.22
N LYS A 439 15.46 -3.93 -12.13
CA LYS A 439 14.60 -4.25 -13.27
C LYS A 439 14.25 -3.03 -14.12
N GLN A 440 14.15 -1.87 -13.53
CA GLN A 440 13.92 -0.62 -14.26
C GLN A 440 15.14 -0.20 -15.12
N HIS A 441 16.33 -0.67 -14.76
CA HIS A 441 17.57 -0.37 -15.49
C HIS A 441 18.05 -1.49 -16.40
N ASN A 442 17.60 -2.74 -16.20
CA ASN A 442 18.07 -3.89 -16.94
C ASN A 442 17.01 -5.02 -16.96
N GLU A 443 16.69 -5.58 -18.15
CA GLU A 443 15.63 -6.58 -18.31
C GLU A 443 15.98 -7.98 -17.75
N ASP A 444 17.26 -8.29 -17.49
CA ASP A 444 17.76 -9.63 -17.17
C ASP A 444 18.25 -9.76 -15.71
N VAL A 445 17.49 -9.18 -14.75
CA VAL A 445 17.86 -9.18 -13.33
C VAL A 445 17.32 -10.42 -12.61
N ARG A 446 18.19 -11.13 -11.90
CA ARG A 446 17.81 -12.22 -10.97
C ARG A 446 17.63 -11.68 -9.56
N ILE A 447 16.66 -12.25 -8.85
CA ILE A 447 16.42 -11.95 -7.43
C ILE A 447 17.63 -12.41 -6.63
N GLU A 448 18.12 -11.54 -5.74
CA GLU A 448 19.19 -11.85 -4.82
C GLU A 448 18.79 -12.97 -3.84
N ARG A 449 19.79 -13.75 -3.43
CA ARG A 449 19.60 -14.81 -2.46
C ARG A 449 19.40 -14.23 -1.07
N ILE A 450 18.31 -14.61 -0.40
CA ILE A 450 18.05 -14.21 0.98
C ILE A 450 18.80 -15.17 1.91
N ALA A 451 19.79 -14.66 2.62
CA ALA A 451 20.60 -15.45 3.56
C ALA A 451 20.88 -14.64 4.83
N PHE A 452 20.99 -15.38 5.95
CA PHE A 452 21.41 -14.84 7.24
C PHE A 452 22.63 -15.63 7.73
N HIS A 453 23.68 -14.89 8.09
CA HIS A 453 24.91 -15.46 8.60
C HIS A 453 24.99 -15.28 10.12
N ASP A 454 25.78 -16.10 10.79
CA ASP A 454 26.00 -16.04 12.24
C ASP A 454 24.72 -16.09 13.07
N VAL A 455 23.80 -17.00 12.72
CA VAL A 455 22.56 -17.24 13.46
C VAL A 455 22.69 -18.50 14.34
N TYR A 456 22.14 -18.44 15.53
CA TYR A 456 22.13 -19.53 16.49
C TYR A 456 20.86 -20.35 16.33
N PRO A 457 20.97 -21.66 16.00
CA PRO A 457 19.81 -22.54 15.86
C PRO A 457 19.38 -23.11 17.21
N LEU A 458 18.09 -23.22 17.45
CA LEU A 458 17.51 -24.04 18.51
C LEU A 458 16.47 -24.99 17.88
N TYR A 459 16.63 -26.26 18.12
CA TYR A 459 15.72 -27.30 17.60
C TYR A 459 15.09 -28.05 18.77
N GLY A 460 13.75 -28.14 18.72
CA GLY A 460 12.97 -28.95 19.66
C GLY A 460 11.98 -29.84 18.91
N SER A 461 11.81 -31.07 19.41
CA SER A 461 10.86 -32.03 18.86
C SER A 461 10.01 -32.65 19.96
N ILE A 462 8.73 -32.81 19.68
CA ILE A 462 7.74 -33.55 20.46
C ILE A 462 7.18 -34.62 19.51
N ASP A 463 7.60 -35.84 19.70
CA ASP A 463 7.22 -36.99 18.86
C ASP A 463 6.20 -37.90 19.58
N ILE A 464 5.23 -38.42 18.85
CA ILE A 464 4.28 -39.38 19.39
C ILE A 464 4.93 -40.76 19.39
N ARG A 465 5.11 -41.32 20.55
CA ARG A 465 5.81 -42.59 20.74
C ARG A 465 5.12 -43.71 19.98
N ASN A 466 5.91 -44.40 19.15
CA ASN A 466 5.47 -45.60 18.36
C ASN A 466 4.30 -45.28 17.41
N SER A 467 4.11 -44.03 16.93
CA SER A 467 2.97 -43.62 16.11
C SER A 467 2.70 -44.56 14.93
N SER A 468 3.74 -44.99 14.21
CA SER A 468 3.59 -45.94 13.09
C SER A 468 3.12 -47.33 13.52
N THR A 469 3.56 -47.79 14.68
CA THR A 469 3.16 -49.11 15.24
C THR A 469 1.71 -49.07 15.73
N GLU A 470 1.32 -48.01 16.42
CA GLU A 470 -0.05 -47.79 16.90
C GLU A 470 -1.01 -47.63 15.72
N ARG A 471 -0.61 -46.92 14.65
CA ARG A 471 -1.37 -46.83 13.42
C ARG A 471 -1.59 -48.20 12.78
N SER A 472 -0.53 -49.00 12.63
CA SER A 472 -0.63 -50.35 12.05
C SER A 472 -1.54 -51.23 12.88
N HIS A 473 -1.46 -51.11 14.23
CA HIS A 473 -2.30 -51.84 15.15
C HIS A 473 -3.79 -51.46 15.03
N ALA A 474 -4.09 -50.16 14.93
CA ALA A 474 -5.45 -49.67 14.72
C ALA A 474 -6.03 -50.17 13.38
N ILE A 475 -5.23 -50.20 12.31
CA ILE A 475 -5.62 -50.75 11.01
C ILE A 475 -5.91 -52.25 11.14
N GLN A 476 -5.04 -52.98 11.84
CA GLN A 476 -5.16 -54.41 12.08
C GLN A 476 -6.48 -54.75 12.82
N LEU A 477 -6.82 -53.97 13.86
CA LEU A 477 -8.06 -54.14 14.61
C LEU A 477 -9.29 -53.93 13.74
N ASP A 478 -9.33 -52.88 12.92
CA ASP A 478 -10.44 -52.62 11.98
C ASP A 478 -10.59 -53.76 10.97
N LEU A 479 -9.50 -54.28 10.40
CA LEU A 479 -9.53 -55.38 9.44
C LEU A 479 -10.01 -56.67 10.07
N VAL A 480 -9.49 -57.01 11.26
CA VAL A 480 -9.91 -58.22 11.98
C VAL A 480 -11.38 -58.17 12.38
N GLU A 481 -11.83 -57.01 12.90
CA GLU A 481 -13.23 -56.81 13.26
C GLU A 481 -14.15 -56.92 12.02
N GLN A 482 -13.76 -56.30 10.88
CA GLN A 482 -14.52 -56.44 9.63
C GLN A 482 -14.58 -57.88 9.12
N LEU A 483 -13.48 -58.63 9.17
CA LEU A 483 -13.43 -60.02 8.81
C LEU A 483 -14.33 -60.88 9.73
N GLU A 484 -14.32 -60.59 11.04
CA GLU A 484 -15.21 -61.25 12.03
C GLU A 484 -16.69 -60.99 11.78
N LEU A 485 -17.06 -59.72 11.46
CA LEU A 485 -18.43 -59.40 11.05
C LEU A 485 -18.83 -60.15 9.78
N ALA A 486 -17.95 -60.21 8.78
CA ALA A 486 -18.20 -60.99 7.56
C ALA A 486 -18.33 -62.48 7.83
N ARG A 487 -17.48 -63.05 8.71
CA ARG A 487 -17.54 -64.44 9.13
C ARG A 487 -18.91 -64.79 9.76
N LYS A 488 -19.46 -63.92 10.63
CA LYS A 488 -20.79 -64.15 11.25
C LYS A 488 -21.87 -64.18 10.20
N VAL A 489 -21.86 -63.35 9.18
CA VAL A 489 -22.81 -63.36 8.07
C VAL A 489 -22.70 -64.68 7.28
N VAL A 490 -21.48 -65.08 6.88
CA VAL A 490 -21.20 -66.26 6.10
C VAL A 490 -21.65 -67.54 6.85
N LYS A 491 -21.30 -67.66 8.14
CA LYS A 491 -21.72 -68.81 8.97
C LYS A 491 -23.24 -68.95 9.09
N LYS A 492 -23.95 -67.85 9.24
CA LYS A 492 -25.42 -67.88 9.30
C LYS A 492 -26.02 -68.27 7.95
N ALA A 493 -25.44 -67.74 6.83
CA ALA A 493 -25.89 -68.12 5.50
C ALA A 493 -25.68 -69.57 5.17
N GLN A 494 -24.63 -70.22 5.65
CA GLN A 494 -24.35 -71.63 5.45
C GLN A 494 -25.37 -72.58 6.15
N THR A 495 -25.96 -72.15 7.28
CA THR A 495 -26.99 -72.89 7.99
C THR A 495 -28.25 -73.14 7.11
N ASP A 496 -28.56 -72.13 6.30
CA ASP A 496 -29.77 -72.20 5.47
C ASP A 496 -29.47 -72.64 4.02
N MET A 497 -28.24 -72.51 3.56
CA MET A 497 -27.80 -72.78 2.21
C MET A 497 -26.31 -73.23 2.15
N PRO A 498 -26.05 -74.51 2.09
CA PRO A 498 -24.69 -75.05 2.09
C PRO A 498 -24.04 -75.01 0.72
N PHE A 499 -23.70 -73.78 0.30
CA PHE A 499 -22.96 -73.58 -0.94
C PHE A 499 -21.43 -73.78 -0.73
N PRO A 500 -20.71 -74.46 -1.61
CA PRO A 500 -19.28 -74.63 -1.54
C PRO A 500 -18.53 -73.30 -1.56
N LEU A 501 -19.05 -72.28 -2.25
CA LEU A 501 -18.51 -70.94 -2.32
C LEU A 501 -18.47 -70.23 -0.92
N LEU A 502 -19.49 -70.45 -0.09
CA LEU A 502 -19.51 -69.84 1.24
C LEU A 502 -18.47 -70.53 2.15
N GLN A 503 -18.20 -71.80 1.98
CA GLN A 503 -17.13 -72.53 2.70
C GLN A 503 -15.76 -72.07 2.28
N GLU A 504 -15.55 -71.73 1.00
CA GLU A 504 -14.33 -71.14 0.48
C GLU A 504 -14.10 -69.79 1.05
N ILE A 505 -15.11 -68.91 1.10
CA ILE A 505 -15.03 -67.58 1.67
C ILE A 505 -14.73 -67.63 3.17
N GLU A 506 -15.39 -68.51 3.92
CA GLU A 506 -15.13 -68.73 5.34
C GLU A 506 -13.67 -69.11 5.59
N PHE A 507 -13.15 -70.05 4.82
CA PHE A 507 -11.77 -70.53 4.90
C PHE A 507 -10.78 -69.33 4.62
N LYS A 508 -11.05 -68.53 3.61
CA LYS A 508 -10.25 -67.40 3.31
C LYS A 508 -10.27 -66.32 4.42
N ILE A 509 -11.46 -66.08 4.99
CA ILE A 509 -11.61 -65.16 6.12
C ILE A 509 -10.78 -65.63 7.31
N GLU A 510 -10.89 -66.94 7.69
CA GLU A 510 -10.13 -67.52 8.79
C GLU A 510 -8.63 -67.50 8.53
N LYS A 511 -8.19 -67.72 7.29
CA LYS A 511 -6.80 -67.58 6.89
C LYS A 511 -6.32 -66.11 7.06
N TYR A 512 -7.07 -65.12 6.63
CA TYR A 512 -6.70 -63.71 6.78
C TYR A 512 -6.72 -63.29 8.26
N ILE A 513 -7.67 -63.72 9.07
CA ILE A 513 -7.69 -63.45 10.52
C ILE A 513 -6.39 -64.00 11.16
N SER A 514 -6.03 -65.24 10.83
CA SER A 514 -4.81 -65.88 11.37
C SER A 514 -3.53 -65.15 10.93
N SER A 515 -3.44 -64.79 9.68
CA SER A 515 -2.25 -64.04 9.17
C SER A 515 -2.14 -62.62 9.73
N SER A 516 -3.27 -61.98 9.98
CA SER A 516 -3.31 -60.64 10.54
C SER A 516 -3.05 -60.57 12.05
N SER A 517 -2.99 -61.72 12.73
CA SER A 517 -2.82 -61.76 14.20
C SER A 517 -1.38 -61.41 14.67
N ASP A 518 -0.35 -61.60 13.84
CA ASP A 518 1.06 -61.38 14.23
C ASP A 518 1.53 -59.96 13.86
N VAL A 519 1.82 -59.70 12.59
CA VAL A 519 2.27 -58.38 12.07
C VAL A 519 1.62 -58.15 10.72
N LEU A 520 0.87 -57.06 10.61
CA LEU A 520 0.25 -56.67 9.35
C LEU A 520 1.30 -56.07 8.41
N LEU A 521 1.50 -56.70 7.24
CA LEU A 521 2.31 -56.14 6.17
C LEU A 521 1.44 -55.29 5.25
N SER A 522 2.02 -54.30 4.57
CA SER A 522 1.27 -53.43 3.64
C SER A 522 0.58 -54.20 2.52
N ASP A 523 1.18 -55.30 2.05
CA ASP A 523 0.60 -56.19 1.03
C ASP A 523 -0.62 -56.94 1.55
N ASP A 524 -0.65 -57.26 2.86
CA ASP A 524 -1.79 -57.93 3.49
C ASP A 524 -3.01 -57.01 3.56
N GLU A 525 -2.83 -55.73 3.89
CA GLU A 525 -3.91 -54.72 3.91
C GLU A 525 -4.61 -54.64 2.54
N ILE A 526 -3.82 -54.54 1.46
CA ILE A 526 -4.34 -54.46 0.10
C ILE A 526 -5.07 -55.77 -0.28
N SER A 527 -4.46 -56.92 0.04
CA SER A 527 -5.03 -58.20 -0.29
C SER A 527 -6.35 -58.47 0.43
N ILE A 528 -6.45 -58.08 1.71
CA ILE A 528 -7.71 -58.21 2.47
C ILE A 528 -8.76 -57.22 1.91
N HIS A 529 -8.38 -56.01 1.59
CA HIS A 529 -9.29 -55.03 0.97
C HIS A 529 -9.87 -55.56 -0.35
N ASP A 530 -9.02 -56.04 -1.25
CA ASP A 530 -9.47 -56.58 -2.54
C ASP A 530 -10.36 -57.81 -2.39
N PHE A 531 -10.05 -58.68 -1.43
CA PHE A 531 -10.89 -59.84 -1.11
C PHE A 531 -12.26 -59.39 -0.58
N MET A 532 -12.31 -58.46 0.36
CA MET A 532 -13.56 -57.99 0.94
C MET A 532 -14.43 -57.31 -0.10
N GLN A 533 -13.88 -56.40 -0.90
CA GLN A 533 -14.63 -55.65 -1.93
C GLN A 533 -15.01 -56.52 -3.11
N GLY A 534 -14.09 -57.34 -3.61
CA GLY A 534 -14.31 -58.14 -4.81
C GLY A 534 -15.18 -59.36 -4.58
N GLN A 535 -14.92 -60.17 -3.51
CA GLN A 535 -15.58 -61.44 -3.28
C GLN A 535 -16.69 -61.39 -2.24
N VAL A 536 -16.40 -60.82 -1.03
CA VAL A 536 -17.34 -60.81 0.08
C VAL A 536 -18.54 -59.91 -0.20
N VAL A 537 -18.30 -58.68 -0.62
CA VAL A 537 -19.38 -57.70 -0.93
C VAL A 537 -20.28 -58.22 -2.07
N SER A 538 -19.70 -58.83 -3.09
CA SER A 538 -20.47 -59.40 -4.21
C SER A 538 -21.42 -60.50 -3.74
N VAL A 539 -20.94 -61.39 -2.88
CA VAL A 539 -21.76 -62.46 -2.31
C VAL A 539 -22.84 -61.95 -1.37
N PHE A 540 -22.51 -60.97 -0.53
CA PHE A 540 -23.46 -60.32 0.38
C PHE A 540 -24.59 -59.60 -0.36
N ASN A 541 -24.31 -58.91 -1.43
CA ASN A 541 -25.35 -58.28 -2.28
C ASN A 541 -26.30 -59.33 -2.88
N HIS A 542 -25.77 -60.49 -3.30
CA HIS A 542 -26.59 -61.58 -3.81
C HIS A 542 -27.48 -62.19 -2.69
N LEU A 543 -26.88 -62.46 -1.51
CA LEU A 543 -27.59 -63.00 -0.39
C LEU A 543 -28.65 -62.06 0.18
N HIS A 544 -28.38 -60.76 0.20
CA HIS A 544 -29.35 -59.79 0.64
C HIS A 544 -30.63 -59.76 -0.20
N SER A 545 -30.50 -60.01 -1.51
CA SER A 545 -31.67 -60.08 -2.42
C SER A 545 -32.37 -61.43 -2.40
N THR A 546 -31.71 -62.55 -2.03
CA THR A 546 -32.23 -63.87 -2.19
C THR A 546 -32.55 -64.56 -0.88
N GLN A 547 -31.98 -64.16 0.25
CA GLN A 547 -32.14 -64.82 1.55
C GLN A 547 -32.62 -63.86 2.66
N PRO A 548 -33.94 -63.87 2.99
CA PRO A 548 -34.48 -63.02 4.08
C PRO A 548 -33.88 -63.30 5.47
N SER A 549 -33.38 -64.54 5.74
CA SER A 549 -32.84 -64.92 7.06
C SER A 549 -31.55 -64.27 7.44
N VAL A 550 -30.72 -63.85 6.47
CA VAL A 550 -29.43 -63.18 6.71
C VAL A 550 -29.47 -61.69 6.40
N LYS A 551 -30.63 -61.21 5.97
CA LYS A 551 -30.75 -59.81 5.53
C LYS A 551 -30.35 -58.82 6.62
N ASN A 552 -30.78 -58.99 7.84
CA ASN A 552 -30.49 -58.09 8.95
C ASN A 552 -28.99 -58.03 9.28
N GLU A 553 -28.28 -59.13 9.23
CA GLU A 553 -26.83 -59.25 9.46
C GLU A 553 -26.03 -58.58 8.34
N ILE A 554 -26.49 -58.72 7.10
CA ILE A 554 -25.86 -58.02 5.96
C ILE A 554 -26.07 -56.53 6.07
N GLU A 555 -27.28 -56.10 6.42
CA GLU A 555 -27.56 -54.66 6.67
C GLU A 555 -26.71 -54.11 7.82
N HIS A 556 -26.57 -54.88 8.91
CA HIS A 556 -25.70 -54.51 10.02
C HIS A 556 -24.22 -54.44 9.57
N TYR A 557 -23.73 -55.39 8.77
CA TYR A 557 -22.40 -55.36 8.23
C TYR A 557 -22.16 -54.08 7.40
N PHE A 558 -23.02 -53.76 6.42
CA PHE A 558 -22.87 -52.58 5.62
C PHE A 558 -23.03 -51.28 6.41
N ALA A 559 -23.89 -51.23 7.41
CA ALA A 559 -24.06 -50.08 8.29
C ALA A 559 -22.85 -49.83 9.20
N SER A 560 -22.00 -50.82 9.44
CA SER A 560 -20.76 -50.70 10.22
C SER A 560 -19.59 -50.14 9.39
N LEU A 561 -19.70 -50.16 8.05
CA LEU A 561 -18.64 -49.66 7.17
C LEU A 561 -18.72 -48.16 7.00
N ASP A 562 -17.55 -47.50 6.86
CA ASP A 562 -17.49 -46.11 6.45
C ASP A 562 -17.99 -45.97 5.00
N PRO A 563 -18.95 -45.06 4.72
CA PRO A 563 -19.57 -44.94 3.39
C PRO A 563 -18.61 -44.52 2.28
N GLN A 564 -17.50 -43.79 2.61
CA GLN A 564 -16.53 -43.32 1.63
C GLN A 564 -15.44 -44.38 1.36
N MET A 565 -15.00 -45.08 2.40
CA MET A 565 -13.90 -46.02 2.31
C MET A 565 -14.38 -47.46 1.98
N GLY A 566 -15.64 -47.80 2.24
CA GLY A 566 -16.19 -49.16 2.07
C GLY A 566 -15.57 -50.18 3.02
N MET A 567 -14.91 -49.70 4.09
CA MET A 567 -14.24 -50.55 5.10
C MET A 567 -14.67 -50.11 6.49
N LEU A 568 -14.42 -50.94 7.51
CA LEU A 568 -14.55 -50.54 8.88
C LEU A 568 -13.48 -49.49 9.21
N TYR A 569 -13.88 -48.39 9.82
CA TYR A 569 -13.02 -47.25 10.13
C TYR A 569 -13.35 -46.74 11.54
N HIS A 570 -13.15 -47.59 12.54
CA HIS A 570 -13.44 -47.27 13.92
C HIS A 570 -12.15 -46.99 14.72
N HIS A 571 -11.28 -48.00 14.84
CA HIS A 571 -10.03 -47.87 15.60
C HIS A 571 -9.05 -46.92 14.93
N ARG A 572 -8.98 -46.94 13.60
CA ARG A 572 -8.18 -45.95 12.85
C ARG A 572 -8.67 -44.53 13.08
N LYS A 573 -9.97 -44.28 13.08
CA LYS A 573 -10.59 -42.99 13.35
C LYS A 573 -10.27 -42.51 14.76
N GLU A 574 -10.36 -43.33 15.76
CA GLU A 574 -9.99 -43.00 17.15
C GLU A 574 -8.52 -42.62 17.28
N TYR A 575 -7.64 -43.38 16.62
CA TYR A 575 -6.22 -43.08 16.54
C TYR A 575 -5.96 -41.72 15.88
N GLU A 576 -6.52 -41.46 14.70
CA GLU A 576 -6.34 -40.19 13.96
C GLU A 576 -6.91 -39.01 14.72
N GLN A 577 -8.06 -39.14 15.39
CA GLN A 577 -8.61 -38.10 16.26
C GLN A 577 -7.69 -37.81 17.44
N SER A 578 -7.06 -38.82 18.02
CA SER A 578 -6.11 -38.68 19.13
C SER A 578 -4.86 -37.94 18.68
N ILE A 579 -4.29 -38.27 17.51
CA ILE A 579 -3.16 -37.53 16.88
C ILE A 579 -3.53 -36.07 16.65
N SER A 580 -4.65 -35.82 15.99
CA SER A 580 -5.10 -34.45 15.67
C SER A 580 -5.28 -33.62 16.95
N ARG A 581 -5.88 -34.20 18.00
CA ARG A 581 -6.10 -33.49 19.27
C ARG A 581 -4.78 -33.18 19.99
N ILE A 582 -3.80 -34.09 20.00
CA ILE A 582 -2.46 -33.82 20.53
C ILE A 582 -1.81 -32.67 19.75
N ASN A 583 -1.77 -32.78 18.43
CA ASN A 583 -1.11 -31.81 17.56
C ASN A 583 -1.71 -30.41 17.66
N GLU A 584 -3.05 -30.29 17.67
CA GLU A 584 -3.74 -29.00 17.83
C GLU A 584 -3.48 -28.37 19.21
N THR A 585 -3.47 -29.18 20.26
CA THR A 585 -3.20 -28.70 21.63
C THR A 585 -1.77 -28.22 21.75
N LEU A 586 -0.79 -28.97 21.24
CA LEU A 586 0.61 -28.58 21.22
C LEU A 586 0.86 -27.35 20.36
N ALA A 587 0.26 -27.26 19.17
CA ALA A 587 0.41 -26.13 18.28
C ALA A 587 -0.08 -24.84 18.94
N ARG A 588 -1.29 -24.83 19.49
CA ARG A 588 -1.85 -23.69 20.22
C ARG A 588 -0.99 -23.25 21.41
N PHE A 589 -0.51 -24.21 22.16
CA PHE A 589 0.35 -23.94 23.32
C PHE A 589 1.68 -23.29 22.87
N ILE A 590 2.40 -23.91 21.92
CA ILE A 590 3.69 -23.42 21.45
C ILE A 590 3.56 -22.04 20.76
N ASP A 591 2.54 -21.85 19.93
CA ASP A 591 2.29 -20.55 19.28
C ASP A 591 2.09 -19.42 20.31
N LYS A 592 1.38 -19.70 21.40
CA LYS A 592 1.17 -18.73 22.48
C LYS A 592 2.47 -18.41 23.24
N GLU A 593 3.24 -19.42 23.62
CA GLU A 593 4.53 -19.25 24.32
C GLU A 593 5.56 -18.55 23.43
N GLN A 594 5.59 -18.87 22.13
CA GLN A 594 6.47 -18.25 21.15
C GLN A 594 6.17 -16.76 20.97
N LEU A 595 4.86 -16.35 20.90
CA LEU A 595 4.48 -14.94 20.83
C LEU A 595 4.98 -14.12 22.02
N ALA A 596 5.06 -14.71 23.21
CA ALA A 596 5.63 -14.07 24.39
C ALA A 596 7.16 -13.93 24.25
N ALA A 597 7.84 -14.96 23.73
CA ALA A 597 9.28 -14.97 23.51
C ALA A 597 9.72 -13.95 22.45
N GLN A 598 8.93 -13.71 21.38
CA GLN A 598 9.16 -12.69 20.36
C GLN A 598 9.29 -11.28 20.94
N LYS A 599 8.53 -10.97 21.99
CA LYS A 599 8.59 -9.66 22.66
C LYS A 599 9.92 -9.41 23.39
N VAL A 600 10.56 -10.47 23.85
CA VAL A 600 11.87 -10.39 24.54
C VAL A 600 12.99 -10.13 23.52
N TYR A 601 13.07 -10.96 22.51
CA TYR A 601 13.97 -10.76 21.36
C TYR A 601 13.33 -11.39 20.11
N PRO A 602 13.07 -10.61 19.04
CA PRO A 602 12.50 -11.13 17.81
C PRO A 602 13.44 -12.18 17.19
N HIS A 603 12.87 -13.24 16.65
CA HIS A 603 13.60 -14.35 16.06
C HIS A 603 12.77 -15.02 14.97
N TYR A 604 13.41 -15.73 14.05
CA TYR A 604 12.70 -16.58 13.10
C TYR A 604 12.25 -17.86 13.80
N PHE A 605 10.96 -18.20 13.65
CA PHE A 605 10.34 -19.38 14.25
C PHE A 605 9.59 -20.18 13.20
N GLU A 606 9.83 -21.47 13.12
CA GLU A 606 9.17 -22.37 12.19
C GLU A 606 8.77 -23.63 12.90
N ARG A 607 7.55 -24.08 12.70
CA ARG A 607 7.05 -25.34 13.22
C ARG A 607 6.50 -26.24 12.12
N TYR A 608 6.73 -27.54 12.29
CA TYR A 608 6.22 -28.58 11.43
C TYR A 608 5.34 -29.50 12.25
N VAL A 609 4.17 -29.86 11.71
CA VAL A 609 3.25 -30.83 12.30
C VAL A 609 3.36 -32.13 11.51
N THR A 610 3.77 -33.19 12.17
CA THR A 610 3.88 -34.56 11.66
C THR A 610 3.07 -35.47 12.56
N ASP A 611 3.57 -36.65 12.88
CA ASP A 611 3.06 -37.46 14.02
C ASP A 611 3.62 -36.89 15.34
N GLY A 612 3.38 -35.59 15.58
CA GLY A 612 3.91 -34.79 16.65
C GLY A 612 4.19 -33.37 16.15
N LEU A 613 5.07 -32.64 16.83
CA LEU A 613 5.42 -31.27 16.51
C LEU A 613 6.92 -31.03 16.63
N GLU A 614 7.52 -30.51 15.57
CA GLU A 614 8.90 -30.02 15.54
C GLU A 614 8.93 -28.52 15.38
N PHE A 615 9.91 -27.86 15.98
CA PHE A 615 10.13 -26.45 15.76
C PHE A 615 11.62 -26.08 15.66
N ASN A 616 11.88 -25.09 14.80
CA ASN A 616 13.19 -24.46 14.64
C ASN A 616 13.09 -22.99 15.04
N ILE A 617 14.12 -22.53 15.74
CA ILE A 617 14.32 -21.12 16.03
C ILE A 617 15.69 -20.74 15.49
N TYR A 618 15.75 -19.60 14.79
CA TYR A 618 17.02 -18.99 14.44
C TYR A 618 17.04 -17.58 14.99
N MET A 619 18.11 -17.24 15.74
CA MET A 619 18.26 -15.93 16.35
C MET A 619 19.70 -15.44 16.23
N GLY A 620 19.86 -14.12 16.19
CA GLY A 620 21.18 -13.48 16.07
C GLY A 620 21.06 -12.06 15.55
N GLN A 621 22.20 -11.35 15.51
CA GLN A 621 22.22 -9.97 15.03
C GLN A 621 21.72 -9.84 13.59
N ALA A 622 22.00 -10.83 12.74
CA ALA A 622 21.58 -10.83 11.34
C ALA A 622 20.06 -10.87 11.14
N ILE A 623 19.32 -11.51 12.06
CA ILE A 623 17.84 -11.57 12.01
C ILE A 623 17.20 -10.21 12.38
N VAL A 624 17.79 -9.50 13.36
CA VAL A 624 17.27 -8.23 13.88
C VAL A 624 18.37 -7.17 13.89
N PRO A 625 18.65 -6.50 12.74
CA PRO A 625 19.76 -5.57 12.63
C PRO A 625 19.69 -4.39 13.62
N LYS A 626 18.48 -3.90 13.90
CA LYS A 626 18.24 -2.70 14.72
C LYS A 626 18.31 -2.92 16.22
N LYS A 627 18.27 -4.17 16.69
CA LYS A 627 18.35 -4.48 18.12
C LYS A 627 19.64 -5.25 18.40
N LYS A 628 20.55 -4.66 19.20
CA LYS A 628 21.82 -5.30 19.54
C LYS A 628 21.59 -6.69 20.12
N PHE A 629 22.22 -7.69 19.53
CA PHE A 629 22.21 -9.06 20.03
C PHE A 629 23.19 -9.21 21.20
N ASP A 630 22.74 -9.91 22.25
CA ASP A 630 23.55 -10.27 23.41
C ASP A 630 23.33 -11.75 23.71
N GLU A 631 24.37 -12.45 24.18
CA GLU A 631 24.29 -13.86 24.57
C GLU A 631 23.23 -14.14 25.66
N ILE A 632 22.84 -13.13 26.43
CA ILE A 632 21.79 -13.26 27.44
C ILE A 632 20.45 -13.65 26.80
N TYR A 633 20.16 -13.16 25.58
CA TYR A 633 18.94 -13.52 24.85
C TYR A 633 18.97 -14.98 24.39
N LEU A 634 20.15 -15.47 23.97
CA LEU A 634 20.34 -16.88 23.61
C LEU A 634 20.15 -17.81 24.81
N ARG A 635 20.78 -17.48 25.94
CA ARG A 635 20.62 -18.22 27.21
C ARG A 635 19.14 -18.25 27.65
N ASN A 636 18.45 -17.09 27.58
CA ASN A 636 17.04 -17.00 27.90
C ASN A 636 16.18 -17.88 26.97
N MET A 637 16.50 -17.93 25.67
CA MET A 637 15.76 -18.75 24.71
C MET A 637 16.00 -20.25 24.91
N LYS A 638 17.20 -20.68 25.25
CA LYS A 638 17.50 -22.08 25.62
C LYS A 638 16.73 -22.51 26.89
N MET A 639 16.68 -21.64 27.91
CA MET A 639 15.88 -21.84 29.10
C MET A 639 14.39 -21.94 28.77
N TRP A 640 13.89 -21.02 27.94
CA TRP A 640 12.52 -21.04 27.43
C TRP A 640 12.22 -22.36 26.73
N GLN A 641 13.08 -22.83 25.84
CA GLN A 641 12.94 -24.07 25.10
C GLN A 641 12.76 -25.29 26.03
N LEU A 642 13.63 -25.44 27.00
CA LEU A 642 13.55 -26.54 27.97
C LEU A 642 12.28 -26.45 28.82
N THR A 643 11.90 -25.25 29.25
CA THR A 643 10.68 -25.01 30.03
C THR A 643 9.42 -25.35 29.23
N VAL A 644 9.37 -24.90 27.96
CA VAL A 644 8.23 -25.16 27.06
C VAL A 644 8.06 -26.64 26.77
N LEU A 645 9.14 -27.36 26.47
CA LEU A 645 9.06 -28.82 26.23
C LEU A 645 8.64 -29.58 27.50
N THR A 646 9.09 -29.15 28.68
CA THR A 646 8.66 -29.74 29.96
C THR A 646 7.17 -29.51 30.21
N LYS A 647 6.66 -28.29 29.97
CA LYS A 647 5.23 -27.96 30.07
C LYS A 647 4.39 -28.72 29.02
N ALA A 648 4.88 -28.80 27.76
CA ALA A 648 4.22 -29.55 26.69
C ALA A 648 4.02 -31.03 27.05
N ALA A 649 5.04 -31.64 27.68
CA ALA A 649 4.94 -33.03 28.15
C ALA A 649 3.86 -33.20 29.26
N ARG A 650 3.75 -32.24 30.17
CA ARG A 650 2.69 -32.24 31.20
C ARG A 650 1.30 -32.12 30.57
N ILE A 651 1.13 -31.18 29.64
CA ILE A 651 -0.13 -31.00 28.90
C ILE A 651 -0.55 -32.29 28.18
N THR A 652 0.38 -32.94 27.48
CA THR A 652 0.07 -34.18 26.76
C THR A 652 -0.16 -35.36 27.69
N HIS A 653 0.45 -35.41 28.85
CA HIS A 653 0.19 -36.40 29.86
C HIS A 653 -1.22 -36.28 30.47
N GLU A 654 -1.66 -35.04 30.78
CA GLU A 654 -3.02 -34.77 31.22
C GLU A 654 -4.04 -35.09 30.11
N LEU A 655 -3.69 -34.81 28.86
CA LEU A 655 -4.55 -35.09 27.72
C LEU A 655 -4.72 -36.60 27.44
N GLU A 656 -3.71 -37.46 27.80
CA GLU A 656 -3.73 -38.90 27.56
C GLU A 656 -5.01 -39.58 28.10
N GLN A 657 -5.49 -39.14 29.28
CA GLN A 657 -6.70 -39.68 29.91
C GLN A 657 -8.01 -39.32 29.17
N HIS A 658 -7.96 -38.36 28.27
CA HIS A 658 -9.11 -37.86 27.51
C HIS A 658 -9.06 -38.21 26.01
N LEU A 659 -8.10 -39.01 25.61
CA LEU A 659 -7.96 -39.48 24.23
C LEU A 659 -8.78 -40.78 24.03
N SER A 660 -9.43 -40.90 22.88
CA SER A 660 -10.11 -42.14 22.50
C SER A 660 -9.13 -43.29 22.35
N HIS A 661 -7.95 -43.04 21.77
CA HIS A 661 -6.82 -43.96 21.72
C HIS A 661 -5.66 -43.34 22.52
N PRO A 662 -5.25 -43.91 23.67
CA PRO A 662 -4.19 -43.36 24.50
C PRO A 662 -2.82 -43.33 23.78
N LEU A 663 -2.26 -42.16 23.60
CA LEU A 663 -0.96 -41.95 22.96
C LEU A 663 -0.05 -41.11 23.86
N ARG A 664 1.23 -41.43 23.88
CA ARG A 664 2.25 -40.77 24.69
C ARG A 664 3.25 -40.04 23.84
N THR A 665 3.71 -38.90 24.33
CA THR A 665 4.70 -38.09 23.65
C THR A 665 6.10 -38.20 24.28
N THR A 666 7.11 -37.93 23.47
CA THR A 666 8.53 -37.87 23.88
C THR A 666 9.10 -36.52 23.48
N GLN A 667 10.02 -35.96 24.25
CA GLN A 667 10.57 -34.62 24.05
C GLN A 667 12.08 -34.71 23.83
N LEU A 668 12.54 -33.94 22.82
CA LEU A 668 13.97 -33.89 22.46
C LEU A 668 14.42 -32.44 22.20
N ILE A 669 15.60 -32.09 22.68
CA ILE A 669 16.34 -30.88 22.34
C ILE A 669 17.64 -31.29 21.65
N LEU A 670 17.98 -30.63 20.54
CA LEU A 670 19.31 -30.66 19.97
C LEU A 670 20.05 -29.38 20.37
N ALA A 671 20.94 -29.49 21.33
CA ALA A 671 21.78 -28.40 21.80
C ALA A 671 22.90 -28.10 20.80
N HIS A 672 22.98 -26.89 20.32
CA HIS A 672 24.02 -26.42 19.41
C HIS A 672 24.36 -24.95 19.68
N SER A 673 25.62 -24.69 20.06
CA SER A 673 26.09 -23.34 20.43
C SER A 673 26.95 -22.65 19.37
N GLN A 674 27.20 -23.31 18.24
CA GLN A 674 27.92 -22.68 17.14
C GLN A 674 26.93 -21.92 16.22
N PRO A 675 27.27 -20.69 15.83
CA PRO A 675 26.46 -20.01 14.84
C PRO A 675 26.57 -20.71 13.46
N LEU A 676 25.52 -20.63 12.68
CA LEU A 676 25.47 -21.20 11.34
C LEU A 676 24.85 -20.19 10.37
N SER A 677 24.87 -20.50 9.09
CA SER A 677 24.21 -19.70 8.05
C SER A 677 22.97 -20.42 7.56
N ILE A 678 21.91 -19.65 7.34
CA ILE A 678 20.65 -20.12 6.73
C ILE A 678 20.35 -19.32 5.48
N SER A 679 19.69 -19.95 4.51
CA SER A 679 19.21 -19.27 3.31
C SER A 679 17.81 -19.73 2.95
N PHE A 680 17.02 -18.81 2.38
CA PHE A 680 15.67 -19.10 1.93
C PHE A 680 15.71 -19.96 0.67
N ARG A 681 15.02 -21.09 0.70
CA ARG A 681 14.82 -22.01 -0.42
C ARG A 681 13.49 -21.67 -1.10
N THR A 682 13.56 -21.04 -2.24
CA THR A 682 12.37 -20.59 -2.98
C THR A 682 11.44 -21.73 -3.35
N GLU A 683 11.99 -22.90 -3.72
CA GLU A 683 11.20 -24.10 -4.09
C GLU A 683 10.46 -24.70 -2.89
N GLU A 684 11.11 -24.75 -1.73
CA GLU A 684 10.55 -25.31 -0.50
C GLU A 684 9.85 -24.27 0.37
N ARG A 685 10.02 -22.97 0.05
CA ARG A 685 9.44 -21.81 0.73
C ARG A 685 9.75 -21.75 2.22
N LYS A 686 10.96 -22.12 2.60
CA LYS A 686 11.45 -22.13 3.98
C LYS A 686 12.93 -21.79 4.04
N PHE A 687 13.40 -21.43 5.23
CA PHE A 687 14.83 -21.32 5.49
C PHE A 687 15.42 -22.71 5.74
N ASP A 688 16.57 -22.96 5.17
CA ASP A 688 17.36 -24.16 5.37
C ASP A 688 18.82 -23.79 5.65
N VAL A 689 19.54 -24.68 6.31
CA VAL A 689 20.94 -24.47 6.65
C VAL A 689 21.79 -24.40 5.39
N ASP A 690 22.69 -23.41 5.35
CA ASP A 690 23.52 -23.09 4.20
C ASP A 690 25.00 -23.44 4.43
N GLY A 691 25.65 -23.96 3.39
CA GLY A 691 27.08 -24.26 3.38
C GLY A 691 27.47 -25.65 3.87
N ALA A 692 28.54 -26.19 3.31
CA ALA A 692 29.03 -27.56 3.53
C ALA A 692 29.42 -27.85 5.01
N TYR A 693 29.85 -26.82 5.75
CA TYR A 693 30.22 -26.98 7.16
C TYR A 693 29.02 -27.18 8.09
N ASN A 694 27.86 -26.65 7.70
CA ASN A 694 26.64 -26.65 8.50
C ASN A 694 25.75 -27.89 8.23
N ILE A 695 26.06 -28.66 7.19
CA ILE A 695 25.32 -29.87 6.79
C ILE A 695 25.26 -30.92 7.90
N ARG A 696 26.28 -30.99 8.76
CA ARG A 696 26.32 -31.94 9.91
C ARG A 696 25.13 -31.67 10.86
N TYR A 697 24.80 -30.44 11.10
CA TYR A 697 23.64 -30.09 11.95
C TYR A 697 22.33 -30.66 11.39
N GLU A 698 22.09 -30.51 10.10
CA GLU A 698 20.87 -31.02 9.44
C GLU A 698 20.85 -32.58 9.42
N ILE A 699 21.99 -33.23 9.25
CA ILE A 699 22.08 -34.69 9.30
C ILE A 699 21.69 -35.18 10.69
N VAL A 700 22.20 -34.55 11.73
CA VAL A 700 21.85 -34.89 13.12
C VAL A 700 20.38 -34.65 13.36
N LYS A 701 19.86 -33.48 13.04
CA LYS A 701 18.47 -33.10 13.23
C LYS A 701 17.49 -34.13 12.60
N LYS A 702 17.73 -34.56 11.36
CA LYS A 702 16.86 -35.52 10.64
C LYS A 702 16.87 -36.95 11.17
N ARG A 703 17.81 -37.31 12.06
CA ARG A 703 18.00 -38.70 12.50
C ARG A 703 17.96 -38.90 14.00
N ILE A 704 18.07 -37.81 14.75
CA ILE A 704 18.23 -37.81 16.18
C ILE A 704 17.05 -38.39 16.95
N ASP A 705 15.86 -38.27 16.39
CA ASP A 705 14.60 -38.75 16.99
C ASP A 705 14.62 -40.27 17.26
N LYS A 706 15.36 -41.05 16.44
CA LYS A 706 15.43 -42.54 16.49
C LYS A 706 16.71 -43.07 17.11
N VAL A 707 17.60 -42.18 17.59
CA VAL A 707 18.89 -42.59 18.12
C VAL A 707 18.76 -43.46 19.36
N ARG A 708 19.67 -44.45 19.50
CA ARG A 708 19.74 -45.33 20.64
C ARG A 708 20.93 -44.99 21.53
N ILE A 709 20.83 -45.38 22.79
CA ILE A 709 21.92 -45.31 23.73
C ILE A 709 22.98 -46.36 23.34
N LYS A 710 24.24 -45.93 23.30
CA LYS A 710 25.36 -46.76 22.89
C LYS A 710 25.38 -48.06 23.69
N ASP A 711 25.69 -49.17 23.03
CA ASP A 711 25.79 -50.52 23.59
C ASP A 711 24.47 -51.06 24.23
N THR A 712 23.34 -50.42 23.92
CA THR A 712 22.03 -50.88 24.37
C THR A 712 21.04 -50.88 23.19
N ASN A 713 19.87 -51.54 23.37
CA ASN A 713 18.76 -51.44 22.44
C ASN A 713 17.75 -50.35 22.84
N GLU A 714 18.06 -49.54 23.88
CA GLU A 714 17.18 -48.54 24.40
C GLU A 714 17.19 -47.27 23.52
N ARG A 715 16.01 -46.84 23.10
CA ARG A 715 15.85 -45.55 22.39
C ARG A 715 16.07 -44.40 23.39
N LEU A 716 16.80 -43.37 23.01
CA LEU A 716 17.09 -42.22 23.87
C LEU A 716 15.83 -41.55 24.40
N THR A 717 14.89 -41.27 23.49
CA THR A 717 13.61 -40.58 23.83
C THR A 717 12.64 -41.57 24.51
N GLN A 718 12.14 -41.19 25.69
CA GLN A 718 11.18 -41.96 26.48
C GLN A 718 10.00 -41.08 26.92
N PRO A 719 8.79 -41.59 27.00
CA PRO A 719 7.66 -40.86 27.55
C PRO A 719 7.93 -40.43 28.97
N GLY A 720 7.54 -39.19 29.30
CA GLY A 720 7.77 -38.60 30.63
C GLY A 720 9.18 -38.10 30.88
N LYS A 721 10.03 -38.08 29.86
CA LYS A 721 11.42 -37.60 29.96
C LYS A 721 11.70 -36.57 28.86
N VAL A 722 12.62 -35.62 29.15
CA VAL A 722 13.21 -34.74 28.14
C VAL A 722 14.64 -35.20 27.87
N ALA A 723 14.94 -35.44 26.61
CA ALA A 723 16.30 -35.79 26.15
C ALA A 723 16.96 -34.55 25.55
N ILE A 724 18.20 -34.24 25.94
CA ILE A 724 18.99 -33.10 25.47
C ILE A 724 20.25 -33.66 24.82
N VAL A 725 20.34 -33.62 23.50
CA VAL A 725 21.52 -34.11 22.77
C VAL A 725 22.52 -33.00 22.53
N TYR A 726 23.79 -33.28 22.71
CA TYR A 726 24.86 -32.30 22.55
C TYR A 726 26.12 -32.96 21.98
N SER A 727 26.97 -32.15 21.36
CA SER A 727 28.30 -32.54 20.89
C SER A 727 29.44 -31.94 21.69
N GLN A 728 29.21 -30.84 22.41
CA GLN A 728 30.21 -30.10 23.16
C GLN A 728 29.93 -30.11 24.67
N ALA A 729 31.01 -30.29 25.49
CA ALA A 729 30.88 -30.29 26.94
C ALA A 729 30.33 -28.95 27.51
N LYS A 730 30.56 -27.83 26.81
CA LYS A 730 30.03 -26.51 27.18
C LYS A 730 28.52 -26.52 27.17
N ASP A 731 27.89 -27.11 26.12
CA ASP A 731 26.43 -27.20 26.02
C ASP A 731 25.84 -27.99 27.17
N ALA A 732 26.48 -29.11 27.53
CA ALA A 732 26.04 -29.92 28.66
C ALA A 732 26.10 -29.15 29.98
N ALA A 733 27.18 -28.39 30.23
CA ALA A 733 27.35 -27.61 31.46
C ALA A 733 26.22 -26.53 31.56
N GLU A 734 25.92 -25.85 30.46
CA GLU A 734 24.88 -24.82 30.40
C GLU A 734 23.48 -25.41 30.67
N TYR A 735 23.14 -26.54 30.02
CA TYR A 735 21.85 -27.19 30.26
C TYR A 735 21.76 -27.84 31.66
N MET A 736 22.85 -28.22 32.29
CA MET A 736 22.84 -28.67 33.68
C MET A 736 22.40 -27.57 34.65
N GLU A 737 22.85 -26.31 34.45
CA GLU A 737 22.37 -25.16 35.22
C GLU A 737 20.84 -24.93 35.04
N TYR A 738 20.34 -25.08 33.82
CA TYR A 738 18.92 -24.93 33.54
C TYR A 738 18.08 -26.05 34.14
N ILE A 739 18.59 -27.28 34.12
CA ILE A 739 17.95 -28.44 34.75
C ILE A 739 17.87 -28.23 36.26
N GLU A 740 18.94 -27.81 36.89
CA GLU A 740 18.97 -27.53 38.34
C GLU A 740 17.93 -26.46 38.72
N PHE A 741 17.81 -25.39 37.93
CA PHE A 741 16.77 -24.37 38.10
C PHE A 741 15.35 -24.94 37.99
N LEU A 742 15.06 -25.76 36.98
CA LEU A 742 13.74 -26.38 36.82
C LEU A 742 13.45 -27.45 37.88
N GLN A 743 14.50 -28.12 38.46
CA GLN A 743 14.36 -29.01 39.62
C GLN A 743 13.96 -28.23 40.87
N ASN A 744 14.56 -27.06 41.11
CA ASN A 744 14.15 -26.16 42.21
C ASN A 744 12.69 -25.67 42.06
N LEU A 745 12.22 -25.48 40.82
CA LEU A 745 10.83 -25.17 40.52
C LEU A 745 9.90 -26.39 40.57
N LYS A 746 10.42 -27.59 40.83
CA LYS A 746 9.70 -28.87 40.87
C LYS A 746 9.05 -29.25 39.53
N LEU A 747 9.50 -28.71 38.42
CA LEU A 747 9.04 -29.07 37.08
C LEU A 747 9.71 -30.34 36.55
N ILE A 748 10.94 -30.56 36.96
CA ILE A 748 11.78 -31.74 36.65
C ILE A 748 12.11 -32.45 37.99
N LYS A 749 12.10 -33.79 37.98
CA LYS A 749 12.50 -34.60 39.16
C LYS A 749 13.99 -34.52 39.41
N PRO A 750 14.48 -34.72 40.68
CA PRO A 750 15.89 -34.82 40.98
C PRO A 750 16.58 -35.95 40.23
N GLY A 751 17.81 -35.71 39.77
CA GLY A 751 18.60 -36.68 39.00
C GLY A 751 18.76 -36.29 37.55
N VAL A 752 19.87 -36.66 36.93
CA VAL A 752 20.20 -36.47 35.52
C VAL A 752 20.93 -37.71 35.03
N GLU A 753 20.37 -38.36 34.03
CA GLU A 753 21.02 -39.47 33.34
C GLU A 753 21.93 -38.93 32.25
N LYS A 754 23.15 -39.50 32.12
CA LYS A 754 24.14 -39.11 31.08
C LYS A 754 24.46 -40.31 30.23
N PHE A 755 24.36 -40.15 28.90
CA PHE A 755 24.59 -41.24 27.96
C PHE A 755 25.54 -40.86 26.84
N ASP A 756 26.29 -41.83 26.35
CA ASP A 756 26.90 -41.80 25.03
C ASP A 756 25.88 -42.40 24.03
N LEU A 757 25.80 -41.83 22.83
CA LEU A 757 24.87 -42.25 21.82
C LEU A 757 25.54 -43.12 20.77
N GLU A 758 24.78 -43.97 20.07
CA GLU A 758 25.20 -44.69 18.88
C GLU A 758 25.68 -43.72 17.79
N GLU A 759 26.55 -44.17 16.91
CA GLU A 759 27.08 -43.37 15.82
C GLU A 759 25.99 -43.17 14.75
N LEU A 760 25.69 -41.91 14.45
CA LEU A 760 24.88 -41.56 13.32
C LEU A 760 25.78 -41.48 12.07
N GLN A 761 25.21 -41.80 10.91
CA GLN A 761 25.92 -41.79 9.64
C GLN A 761 26.56 -40.39 9.38
N GLY A 762 27.89 -40.32 9.44
CA GLY A 762 28.67 -39.08 9.28
C GLY A 762 28.86 -38.25 10.56
N VAL A 763 28.32 -38.67 11.71
CA VAL A 763 28.47 -37.96 12.98
C VAL A 763 28.74 -38.93 14.12
N VAL A 764 29.87 -38.71 14.80
CA VAL A 764 30.34 -39.53 15.93
C VAL A 764 30.49 -38.68 17.17
N GLY A 765 30.39 -39.31 18.36
CA GLY A 765 30.67 -38.65 19.64
C GLY A 765 29.54 -37.81 20.21
N LEU A 766 28.30 -38.02 19.75
CA LEU A 766 27.10 -37.40 20.34
C LEU A 766 26.87 -37.99 21.74
N LYS A 767 26.50 -37.12 22.66
CA LYS A 767 26.13 -37.45 24.05
C LYS A 767 24.77 -36.88 24.38
N ALA A 768 24.13 -37.39 25.42
CA ALA A 768 22.84 -36.88 25.87
C ALA A 768 22.74 -36.73 27.37
N LEU A 769 21.99 -35.73 27.80
CA LEU A 769 21.39 -35.65 29.13
C LEU A 769 19.93 -36.07 29.00
N ARG A 770 19.41 -36.81 29.99
CA ARG A 770 18.00 -37.17 30.05
C ARG A 770 17.47 -36.93 31.47
N VAL A 771 16.31 -36.28 31.57
CA VAL A 771 15.72 -35.90 32.86
C VAL A 771 14.25 -36.32 32.92
N ASP A 772 13.81 -36.71 34.11
CA ASP A 772 12.43 -37.08 34.40
C ASP A 772 11.55 -35.87 34.68
N ILE A 773 10.39 -35.80 34.04
CA ILE A 773 9.42 -34.73 34.25
C ILE A 773 8.60 -35.01 35.52
N ASN A 774 8.34 -33.97 36.30
CA ASN A 774 7.52 -34.10 37.49
C ASN A 774 6.05 -33.79 37.13
N PHE A 775 5.23 -34.84 37.12
CA PHE A 775 3.78 -34.71 36.88
C PHE A 775 2.96 -34.39 38.14
N ASP A 776 3.53 -34.60 39.33
CA ASP A 776 2.86 -34.45 40.63
C ASP A 776 2.88 -32.99 41.16
N ALA A 777 3.60 -32.09 40.51
CA ALA A 777 3.70 -30.70 40.96
C ALA A 777 2.36 -29.96 40.78
N ASP A 778 1.88 -29.30 41.85
CA ASP A 778 0.63 -28.51 41.83
C ASP A 778 0.73 -27.37 40.79
N THR A 779 -0.20 -27.38 39.84
CA THR A 779 -0.32 -26.37 38.77
C THR A 779 -0.51 -24.93 39.31
N LYS A 780 -0.90 -24.74 40.56
CA LYS A 780 -1.08 -23.44 41.23
C LYS A 780 0.24 -22.71 41.56
N GLN A 781 1.40 -23.37 41.51
CA GLN A 781 2.71 -22.75 41.71
C GLN A 781 3.44 -22.35 40.40
N ASP A 782 2.89 -22.68 39.22
CA ASP A 782 3.44 -22.31 37.90
C ASP A 782 3.48 -20.77 37.65
N GLY A 783 2.85 -19.94 38.53
CA GLY A 783 2.78 -18.48 38.41
C GLY A 783 4.09 -17.71 38.68
N LYS A 784 5.21 -18.36 39.01
CA LYS A 784 6.51 -17.68 39.24
C LYS A 784 7.46 -17.68 38.02
N VAL A 785 7.19 -18.51 37.03
CA VAL A 785 7.83 -18.44 35.69
C VAL A 785 6.73 -18.12 34.70
N GLU A 786 6.24 -16.89 34.75
CA GLU A 786 5.30 -16.37 33.75
C GLU A 786 6.05 -16.19 32.43
N LEU A 787 6.05 -17.24 31.59
CA LEU A 787 6.27 -17.09 30.17
C LEU A 787 4.94 -16.70 29.46
N SER A 788 3.81 -17.20 29.96
CA SER A 788 2.44 -16.72 29.71
C SER A 788 1.48 -17.28 30.77
N ASN A 789 0.46 -16.53 31.18
CA ASN A 789 -0.58 -16.95 32.12
C ASN A 789 -1.55 -17.98 31.48
N THR A 790 -1.05 -19.13 31.02
CA THR A 790 -1.86 -20.18 30.43
C THR A 790 -2.13 -21.26 31.45
N THR A 791 -3.30 -21.27 32.04
CA THR A 791 -3.78 -22.43 32.80
C THR A 791 -4.14 -23.55 31.84
N THR A 792 -3.71 -24.78 32.15
CA THR A 792 -4.02 -26.02 31.42
C THR A 792 -5.54 -26.19 31.17
N GLU A 793 -6.39 -25.70 32.07
CA GLU A 793 -7.85 -25.76 31.95
C GLU A 793 -8.40 -25.04 30.68
N HIS A 794 -7.76 -23.95 30.24
CA HIS A 794 -8.18 -23.22 29.01
C HIS A 794 -7.78 -23.93 27.72
N LEU A 795 -6.80 -24.82 27.75
CA LEU A 795 -6.32 -25.56 26.58
C LEU A 795 -7.08 -26.88 26.37
N LEU A 796 -7.64 -27.42 27.43
CA LEU A 796 -8.42 -28.68 27.40
C LEU A 796 -9.90 -28.49 27.00
N GLY A 797 -10.34 -27.25 26.77
CA GLY A 797 -11.68 -26.96 26.24
C GLY A 797 -12.82 -27.19 27.22
N LYS A 798 -12.62 -26.93 28.54
CA LYS A 798 -13.68 -26.84 29.56
C LYS A 798 -14.17 -25.41 29.71
#